data_2d5a93ffe3039722f40b6402b80756b4
#
_entry.id   2d5a93ffe3039722f40b6402b80756b4
#
_cell.length_a   1.000
_cell.length_b   1.000
_cell.length_c   1.000
_cell.angle_alpha   90.00
_cell.angle_beta   90.00
_cell.angle_gamma   90.00
#
_symmetry.space_group_name_H-M   'P 1'
#
loop_
_entity.id
_entity.type
_entity.pdbx_description
1 polymer ?
#
loop_
_entity_poly.entity_id
_entity_poly.type
_entity_poly.pdbx_seq_one_letter_code
_entity_poly.pdbx_strand_id
1 'polypeptide(L)'
;SQERMAVVVDPKDVDEFMKYANEENLEAVVVAVVTEEPRLVLNWRGKEVVNISRAFLDTNGAHQETEVLVDIPNKEGNVLEREEKAPADTKAAWLSMLADLNTCSQKGLVEMFDGSIGAGSVFMPYGGKYQLTETQAMVAKVPVMNGKTDTVTMMSYGFDPYVSSWSPYHGAVYAVVESIARIVANGGDYSKIRFTFQEYFRRMTEDPERWSQPFAALLGAYAAQMGFGLPSIGGKDSMSGTFNDIDVPPTLVSFAVDVAKKQDIITPELKKAGSKLVWIRLPKDSYDLPDYAATMDQYGKLHQDILDGKVLSAYALDRHGIAAAVSKMAFGNQLGVKIEHNLDERDLFAPGFGDIICEVPADKVGELSVTYTVIGEVTDNAKFTYKDGMEISMKEALDAWTGTLEKVFKTKGTDNMEKVESPLYKADSIHVCKHKVARPTVFIPVFPGTNCEYDSAKAFERAGADVITRVFKNLTAEDIRDSVAIFEEAINQAQIIMFPGGFSAGDEPDGSAKFFATAFQNAKIKEAVTKLLNERDGLALGICNGFQALIKLGLVPYGEIVGQTADSPTLTYNTIGRHISKMVYTKVVTNKSPWLAQAELGKVYVNPASHGEGRFVANKEWIDKLFANGQVATQYCDLNGNVSMDEEWNVNGSYAAIEGITSPDGRVLGKMAHSERRGDAVAMNIYGEQDIKIFESGVAYFK
;
A
#
# COMPACT_ATOMS: atom_id res chain seq x y z
N SER A 1 -16.87 -3.14 -19.50
CA SER A 1 -15.97 -4.28 -19.74
C SER A 1 -14.92 -4.46 -18.62
N GLN A 2 -15.18 -3.93 -17.45
CA GLN A 2 -14.27 -4.08 -16.31
C GLN A 2 -14.33 -5.50 -15.76
N GLU A 3 -13.17 -6.03 -15.35
CA GLU A 3 -13.02 -7.31 -14.66
C GLU A 3 -13.55 -8.54 -15.41
N ARG A 4 -13.66 -8.43 -16.73
CA ARG A 4 -14.00 -9.56 -17.60
C ARG A 4 -12.74 -10.23 -18.08
N MET A 5 -12.74 -11.57 -18.01
CA MET A 5 -11.62 -12.39 -18.48
C MET A 5 -12.11 -13.36 -19.55
N ALA A 6 -11.32 -13.51 -20.61
CA ALA A 6 -11.46 -14.57 -21.57
C ALA A 6 -10.35 -15.59 -21.33
N VAL A 7 -10.71 -16.85 -21.20
CA VAL A 7 -9.78 -17.95 -20.97
C VAL A 7 -9.95 -19.03 -22.04
N VAL A 8 -8.86 -19.69 -22.40
CA VAL A 8 -8.89 -20.86 -23.30
C VAL A 8 -8.77 -22.10 -22.43
N VAL A 9 -9.74 -22.99 -22.52
CA VAL A 9 -9.85 -24.20 -21.70
C VAL A 9 -9.95 -25.41 -22.63
N ASP A 10 -9.26 -26.52 -22.33
CA ASP A 10 -9.41 -27.77 -23.05
C ASP A 10 -10.90 -28.23 -22.96
N PRO A 11 -11.52 -28.68 -24.07
CA PRO A 11 -12.91 -29.12 -24.04
C PRO A 11 -13.28 -30.11 -22.95
N LYS A 12 -12.35 -30.97 -22.53
CA LYS A 12 -12.58 -31.94 -21.44
C LYS A 12 -12.67 -31.30 -20.04
N ASP A 13 -12.09 -30.10 -19.86
CA ASP A 13 -11.98 -29.41 -18.57
C ASP A 13 -13.05 -28.28 -18.43
N VAL A 14 -13.87 -28.04 -19.47
CA VAL A 14 -14.88 -26.96 -19.47
C VAL A 14 -15.90 -27.12 -18.35
N ASP A 15 -16.44 -28.31 -18.16
CA ASP A 15 -17.45 -28.55 -17.13
C ASP A 15 -16.88 -28.34 -15.71
N GLU A 16 -15.64 -28.71 -15.48
CA GLU A 16 -14.96 -28.48 -14.21
C GLU A 16 -14.68 -27.00 -13.98
N PHE A 17 -14.23 -26.28 -15.01
CA PHE A 17 -14.05 -24.84 -14.97
C PHE A 17 -15.36 -24.08 -14.65
N MET A 18 -16.45 -24.45 -15.32
CA MET A 18 -17.78 -23.87 -15.07
C MET A 18 -18.27 -24.14 -13.66
N LYS A 19 -17.97 -25.32 -13.11
CA LYS A 19 -18.27 -25.65 -11.72
C LYS A 19 -17.52 -24.72 -10.76
N TYR A 20 -16.20 -24.51 -10.92
CA TYR A 20 -15.42 -23.61 -10.08
C TYR A 20 -15.92 -22.16 -10.17
N ALA A 21 -16.26 -21.67 -11.37
CA ALA A 21 -16.85 -20.35 -11.53
C ALA A 21 -18.17 -20.21 -10.73
N ASN A 22 -19.03 -21.24 -10.78
CA ASN A 22 -20.29 -21.25 -10.02
C ASN A 22 -20.06 -21.30 -8.50
N GLU A 23 -19.05 -22.04 -8.03
CA GLU A 23 -18.69 -22.11 -6.60
C GLU A 23 -18.26 -20.73 -6.06
N GLU A 24 -17.63 -19.90 -6.90
CA GLU A 24 -17.20 -18.52 -6.58
C GLU A 24 -18.28 -17.47 -6.88
N ASN A 25 -19.51 -17.86 -7.17
CA ASN A 25 -20.62 -16.95 -7.54
C ASN A 25 -20.32 -16.09 -8.80
N LEU A 26 -19.58 -16.64 -9.74
CA LEU A 26 -19.22 -15.99 -11.00
C LEU A 26 -20.07 -16.50 -12.16
N GLU A 27 -20.46 -15.59 -13.04
CA GLU A 27 -21.07 -15.93 -14.33
C GLU A 27 -19.96 -16.29 -15.33
N ALA A 28 -20.01 -17.50 -15.87
CA ALA A 28 -19.12 -17.93 -16.94
C ALA A 28 -19.91 -18.57 -18.08
N VAL A 29 -19.53 -18.24 -19.31
CA VAL A 29 -20.20 -18.76 -20.52
C VAL A 29 -19.18 -19.09 -21.60
N VAL A 30 -19.44 -20.13 -22.37
CA VAL A 30 -18.64 -20.44 -23.56
C VAL A 30 -19.07 -19.48 -24.69
N VAL A 31 -18.14 -18.60 -25.07
CA VAL A 31 -18.39 -17.55 -26.10
C VAL A 31 -17.80 -17.89 -27.47
N ALA A 32 -16.81 -18.80 -27.51
CA ALA A 32 -16.13 -19.16 -28.76
C ALA A 32 -15.51 -20.56 -28.66
N VAL A 33 -15.20 -21.12 -29.81
CA VAL A 33 -14.43 -22.36 -29.98
C VAL A 33 -13.24 -22.06 -30.87
N VAL A 34 -12.06 -22.48 -30.49
CA VAL A 34 -10.81 -22.36 -31.26
C VAL A 34 -10.88 -23.39 -32.42
N THR A 35 -10.63 -22.93 -33.63
CA THR A 35 -10.67 -23.75 -34.84
C THR A 35 -9.29 -23.85 -35.52
N GLU A 36 -9.07 -24.89 -36.30
CA GLU A 36 -7.87 -25.03 -37.13
C GLU A 36 -7.79 -24.00 -38.25
N GLU A 37 -8.97 -23.61 -38.79
CA GLU A 37 -9.03 -22.57 -39.82
C GLU A 37 -8.69 -21.21 -39.23
N PRO A 38 -7.67 -20.48 -39.75
CA PRO A 38 -7.20 -19.22 -39.16
C PRO A 38 -8.13 -18.05 -39.56
N ARG A 39 -9.34 -18.05 -39.00
CA ARG A 39 -10.35 -17.02 -39.22
C ARG A 39 -11.04 -16.62 -37.92
N LEU A 40 -11.42 -15.34 -37.82
CA LEU A 40 -12.38 -14.87 -36.83
C LEU A 40 -13.78 -14.91 -37.48
N VAL A 41 -14.66 -15.76 -36.97
CA VAL A 41 -16.02 -15.87 -37.39
C VAL A 41 -16.97 -15.54 -36.27
N LEU A 42 -17.85 -14.55 -36.44
CA LEU A 42 -18.87 -14.18 -35.47
C LEU A 42 -20.25 -14.51 -36.03
N ASN A 43 -21.02 -15.28 -35.27
CA ASN A 43 -22.40 -15.61 -35.56
C ASN A 43 -23.36 -14.90 -34.61
N TRP A 44 -24.38 -14.25 -35.11
CA TRP A 44 -25.44 -13.64 -34.33
C TRP A 44 -26.83 -14.05 -34.82
N ARG A 45 -27.62 -14.64 -33.96
CA ARG A 45 -28.97 -15.14 -34.28
C ARG A 45 -29.01 -16.03 -35.54
N GLY A 46 -28.03 -16.92 -35.67
CA GLY A 46 -27.94 -17.87 -36.79
C GLY A 46 -27.46 -17.27 -38.13
N LYS A 47 -26.95 -16.03 -38.09
CA LYS A 47 -26.33 -15.39 -39.26
C LYS A 47 -24.88 -15.09 -38.97
N GLU A 48 -23.99 -15.38 -39.91
CA GLU A 48 -22.62 -14.93 -39.89
C GLU A 48 -22.58 -13.42 -40.13
N VAL A 49 -22.02 -12.67 -39.18
CA VAL A 49 -21.93 -11.20 -39.24
C VAL A 49 -20.49 -10.73 -39.42
N VAL A 50 -19.50 -11.55 -39.07
CA VAL A 50 -18.08 -11.33 -39.35
C VAL A 50 -17.44 -12.63 -39.80
N ASN A 51 -16.59 -12.54 -40.82
CA ASN A 51 -15.75 -13.64 -41.28
C ASN A 51 -14.47 -13.08 -41.90
N ILE A 52 -13.42 -12.96 -41.06
CA ILE A 52 -12.16 -12.28 -41.40
C ILE A 52 -10.99 -13.23 -41.20
N SER A 53 -10.06 -13.26 -42.15
CA SER A 53 -8.83 -14.06 -42.00
C SER A 53 -7.90 -13.51 -40.93
N ARG A 54 -7.17 -14.39 -40.25
CA ARG A 54 -6.11 -13.99 -39.31
C ARG A 54 -5.04 -13.17 -40.02
N ALA A 55 -4.67 -13.53 -41.24
CA ALA A 55 -3.69 -12.76 -42.01
C ALA A 55 -4.09 -11.28 -42.17
N PHE A 56 -5.39 -10.99 -42.35
CA PHE A 56 -5.90 -9.63 -42.42
C PHE A 56 -5.83 -8.93 -41.03
N LEU A 57 -6.24 -9.63 -39.97
CA LEU A 57 -6.21 -9.09 -38.61
C LEU A 57 -4.76 -8.80 -38.15
N ASP A 58 -3.81 -9.67 -38.49
CA ASP A 58 -2.41 -9.56 -38.09
C ASP A 58 -1.67 -8.37 -38.76
N THR A 59 -2.19 -7.88 -39.89
CA THR A 59 -1.66 -6.70 -40.59
C THR A 59 -2.35 -5.40 -40.22
N ASN A 60 -3.34 -5.42 -39.33
CA ASN A 60 -4.25 -4.28 -39.07
C ASN A 60 -4.94 -3.72 -40.35
N GLY A 61 -4.91 -4.46 -41.45
CA GLY A 61 -5.63 -4.19 -42.68
C GLY A 61 -5.09 -3.09 -43.58
N ALA A 62 -4.27 -2.18 -43.08
CA ALA A 62 -3.72 -1.05 -43.85
C ALA A 62 -2.24 -0.88 -43.59
N HIS A 63 -1.46 -0.76 -44.67
CA HIS A 63 -0.09 -0.32 -44.56
C HIS A 63 -0.08 1.20 -44.40
N GLN A 64 0.58 1.68 -43.37
CA GLN A 64 0.70 3.11 -43.09
C GLN A 64 2.19 3.52 -43.14
N GLU A 65 2.45 4.66 -43.75
CA GLU A 65 3.76 5.28 -43.82
C GLU A 65 3.66 6.70 -43.26
N THR A 66 4.70 7.16 -42.60
CA THR A 66 4.81 8.54 -42.11
C THR A 66 6.23 9.03 -42.19
N GLU A 67 6.39 10.33 -42.19
CA GLU A 67 7.69 11.00 -42.07
C GLU A 67 7.86 11.48 -40.64
N VAL A 68 9.08 11.44 -40.13
CA VAL A 68 9.41 11.91 -38.80
C VAL A 68 10.55 12.91 -38.88
N LEU A 69 10.31 14.10 -38.38
CA LEU A 69 11.34 15.14 -38.19
C LEU A 69 11.73 15.18 -36.72
N VAL A 70 12.90 14.65 -36.39
CA VAL A 70 13.37 14.61 -34.99
C VAL A 70 14.06 15.92 -34.62
N ASP A 71 13.54 16.59 -33.58
CA ASP A 71 14.12 17.80 -33.03
C ASP A 71 15.38 17.49 -32.21
N ILE A 72 16.37 18.37 -32.33
CA ILE A 72 17.57 18.34 -31.48
C ILE A 72 17.33 19.26 -30.28
N PRO A 73 17.54 18.78 -29.02
CA PRO A 73 17.29 19.60 -27.84
C PRO A 73 18.20 20.83 -27.81
N ASN A 74 17.64 21.98 -27.39
CA ASN A 74 18.40 23.22 -27.24
C ASN A 74 19.29 23.13 -25.99
N LYS A 75 20.58 23.41 -26.11
CA LYS A 75 21.51 23.44 -24.99
C LYS A 75 21.16 24.49 -23.93
N GLU A 76 20.63 25.64 -24.32
CA GLU A 76 20.24 26.71 -23.40
C GLU A 76 19.05 26.34 -22.50
N GLY A 77 18.29 25.31 -22.87
CA GLY A 77 17.18 24.80 -22.10
C GLY A 77 17.49 23.49 -21.33
N ASN A 78 18.76 23.12 -21.21
CA ASN A 78 19.15 21.87 -20.56
C ASN A 78 18.77 21.87 -19.07
N VAL A 79 17.73 21.10 -18.71
CA VAL A 79 17.20 20.99 -17.36
C VAL A 79 17.97 19.99 -16.48
N LEU A 80 19.00 19.33 -17.04
CA LEU A 80 19.90 18.42 -16.32
C LEU A 80 21.12 19.13 -15.77
N GLU A 81 21.39 20.37 -16.23
CA GLU A 81 22.51 21.16 -15.75
C GLU A 81 22.21 21.81 -14.40
N ARG A 82 23.25 21.91 -13.60
CA ARG A 82 23.21 22.64 -12.34
C ARG A 82 23.14 24.15 -12.60
N GLU A 83 22.34 24.88 -11.82
CA GLU A 83 22.28 26.32 -11.86
C GLU A 83 23.67 26.96 -11.69
N GLU A 84 23.97 27.98 -12.50
CA GLU A 84 25.27 28.66 -12.42
C GLU A 84 25.48 29.45 -11.13
N LYS A 85 24.39 29.96 -10.55
CA LYS A 85 24.41 30.81 -9.35
C LYS A 85 23.85 30.06 -8.14
N ALA A 86 24.54 30.17 -7.01
CA ALA A 86 23.98 29.73 -5.74
C ALA A 86 22.74 30.55 -5.36
N PRO A 87 21.78 29.99 -4.63
CA PRO A 87 20.64 30.73 -4.12
C PRO A 87 21.11 31.88 -3.20
N ALA A 88 20.42 33.02 -3.27
CA ALA A 88 20.72 34.17 -2.40
C ALA A 88 20.41 33.90 -0.92
N ASP A 89 19.45 33.02 -0.66
CA ASP A 89 19.07 32.53 0.67
C ASP A 89 18.82 31.02 0.59
N THR A 90 19.76 30.23 1.09
CA THR A 90 19.71 28.77 1.05
C THR A 90 18.55 28.20 1.87
N LYS A 91 18.19 28.83 3.00
CA LYS A 91 17.02 28.40 3.81
C LYS A 91 15.72 28.62 3.03
N ALA A 92 15.53 29.77 2.45
CA ALA A 92 14.35 30.09 1.66
C ALA A 92 14.23 29.17 0.43
N ALA A 93 15.34 28.89 -0.26
CA ALA A 93 15.38 27.96 -1.40
C ALA A 93 15.00 26.54 -0.98
N TRP A 94 15.52 26.04 0.15
CA TRP A 94 15.20 24.72 0.69
C TRP A 94 13.73 24.57 1.03
N LEU A 95 13.14 25.53 1.74
CA LEU A 95 11.72 25.49 2.09
C LEU A 95 10.81 25.62 0.86
N SER A 96 11.18 26.46 -0.11
CA SER A 96 10.46 26.60 -1.38
C SER A 96 10.50 25.31 -2.19
N MET A 97 11.64 24.66 -2.27
CA MET A 97 11.82 23.37 -2.93
C MET A 97 10.96 22.27 -2.27
N LEU A 98 10.88 22.22 -0.95
CA LEU A 98 10.01 21.25 -0.23
C LEU A 98 8.53 21.50 -0.51
N ALA A 99 8.13 22.74 -0.75
CA ALA A 99 6.76 23.12 -1.09
C ALA A 99 6.42 22.97 -2.59
N ASP A 100 7.40 22.68 -3.45
CA ASP A 100 7.19 22.46 -4.89
C ASP A 100 6.30 21.24 -5.15
N LEU A 101 5.41 21.32 -6.17
CA LEU A 101 4.46 20.24 -6.50
C LEU A 101 5.14 18.91 -6.84
N ASN A 102 6.38 18.94 -7.35
CA ASN A 102 7.12 17.72 -7.67
C ASN A 102 7.85 17.13 -6.46
N THR A 103 7.91 17.86 -5.34
CA THR A 103 8.61 17.41 -4.11
C THR A 103 7.68 17.23 -2.94
N CYS A 104 6.61 18.03 -2.81
CA CYS A 104 5.73 18.06 -1.65
C CYS A 104 5.05 16.72 -1.40
N SER A 105 4.59 16.53 -0.17
CA SER A 105 3.95 15.30 0.28
C SER A 105 2.68 14.98 -0.50
N GLN A 106 2.60 13.76 -1.01
CA GLN A 106 1.40 13.20 -1.62
C GLN A 106 0.64 12.27 -0.65
N LYS A 107 0.96 12.33 0.64
CA LYS A 107 0.43 11.40 1.66
C LYS A 107 -1.10 11.36 1.67
N GLY A 108 -1.78 12.50 1.60
CA GLY A 108 -3.23 12.55 1.58
C GLY A 108 -3.87 11.85 0.35
N LEU A 109 -3.19 11.87 -0.80
CA LEU A 109 -3.60 11.10 -1.99
C LEU A 109 -3.32 9.60 -1.81
N VAL A 110 -2.13 9.25 -1.34
CA VAL A 110 -1.71 7.85 -1.18
C VAL A 110 -2.58 7.12 -0.14
N GLU A 111 -2.93 7.76 0.96
CA GLU A 111 -3.79 7.20 2.01
C GLU A 111 -5.25 6.95 1.58
N MET A 112 -5.63 7.30 0.35
CA MET A 112 -6.91 6.91 -0.24
C MET A 112 -6.93 5.46 -0.75
N PHE A 113 -5.77 4.79 -0.81
CA PHE A 113 -5.61 3.47 -1.40
C PHE A 113 -5.03 2.47 -0.40
N ASP A 114 -5.60 1.26 -0.35
CA ASP A 114 -5.13 0.19 0.53
C ASP A 114 -3.84 -0.44 0.04
N GLY A 115 -2.74 -0.18 0.75
CA GLY A 115 -1.43 -0.78 0.49
C GLY A 115 -1.15 -2.05 1.30
N SER A 116 -2.07 -2.52 2.14
CA SER A 116 -1.83 -3.60 3.12
C SER A 116 -2.56 -4.92 2.82
N ILE A 117 -3.51 -4.92 1.89
CA ILE A 117 -4.31 -6.11 1.54
C ILE A 117 -3.44 -7.27 1.10
N GLY A 118 -3.82 -8.50 1.47
CA GLY A 118 -3.06 -9.71 1.15
C GLY A 118 -1.88 -9.98 2.09
N ALA A 119 -1.62 -9.09 3.08
CA ALA A 119 -0.52 -9.22 4.05
C ALA A 119 0.85 -9.52 3.42
N GLY A 120 1.08 -8.99 2.22
CA GLY A 120 2.30 -9.20 1.45
C GLY A 120 3.22 -7.98 1.34
N SER A 121 2.72 -6.77 1.63
CA SER A 121 3.50 -5.54 1.51
C SER A 121 4.63 -5.50 2.55
N VAL A 122 5.86 -5.54 2.05
CA VAL A 122 7.07 -5.41 2.87
C VAL A 122 7.31 -3.95 3.22
N PHE A 123 7.11 -3.05 2.24
CA PHE A 123 7.09 -1.61 2.46
C PHE A 123 5.67 -1.08 2.45
N MET A 124 5.33 -0.31 3.48
CA MET A 124 4.22 0.62 3.42
C MET A 124 4.68 1.91 2.71
N PRO A 125 3.78 2.63 2.04
CA PRO A 125 4.16 3.80 1.22
C PRO A 125 4.96 4.88 1.94
N TYR A 126 4.74 5.03 3.24
CA TYR A 126 5.48 5.94 4.12
C TYR A 126 6.02 5.18 5.31
N GLY A 127 7.33 5.29 5.54
CA GLY A 127 8.04 4.56 6.58
C GLY A 127 8.60 5.44 7.70
N GLY A 128 9.25 4.79 8.64
CA GLY A 128 9.82 5.37 9.84
C GLY A 128 8.85 5.44 11.02
N LYS A 129 9.35 5.89 12.14
CA LYS A 129 8.60 6.03 13.41
C LYS A 129 7.34 6.90 13.25
N TYR A 130 7.44 7.96 12.44
CA TYR A 130 6.35 8.90 12.19
C TYR A 130 5.64 8.66 10.84
N GLN A 131 6.02 7.63 10.09
CA GLN A 131 5.43 7.29 8.79
C GLN A 131 5.45 8.48 7.80
N LEU A 132 6.63 9.12 7.64
CA LEU A 132 6.81 10.32 6.83
C LEU A 132 7.94 10.22 5.80
N THR A 133 8.70 9.13 5.74
CA THR A 133 9.65 8.89 4.64
C THR A 133 8.98 8.13 3.52
N GLU A 134 8.89 8.74 2.35
CA GLU A 134 8.36 8.12 1.13
C GLU A 134 9.23 6.94 0.70
N THR A 135 8.62 5.81 0.37
CA THR A 135 9.32 4.70 -0.27
C THR A 135 9.42 4.94 -1.77
N GLN A 136 10.57 4.61 -2.36
CA GLN A 136 10.81 4.80 -3.79
C GLN A 136 10.55 3.53 -4.61
N ALA A 137 10.32 2.41 -3.94
CA ALA A 137 9.93 1.16 -4.57
C ALA A 137 8.80 0.49 -3.78
N MET A 138 7.85 -0.10 -4.47
CA MET A 138 6.96 -1.09 -3.92
C MET A 138 7.77 -2.37 -3.69
N VAL A 139 7.70 -2.94 -2.48
CA VAL A 139 8.30 -4.22 -2.15
C VAL A 139 7.24 -5.11 -1.51
N ALA A 140 7.00 -6.27 -2.12
CA ALA A 140 5.99 -7.20 -1.64
C ALA A 140 6.48 -8.65 -1.71
N LYS A 141 6.06 -9.47 -0.77
CA LYS A 141 6.34 -10.91 -0.79
C LYS A 141 5.60 -11.57 -1.95
N VAL A 142 6.26 -12.52 -2.60
CA VAL A 142 5.57 -13.35 -3.59
C VAL A 142 4.42 -14.09 -2.88
N PRO A 143 3.18 -13.97 -3.38
CA PRO A 143 2.04 -14.64 -2.76
C PRO A 143 2.17 -16.17 -2.91
N VAL A 144 2.04 -16.87 -1.78
CA VAL A 144 2.00 -18.34 -1.74
C VAL A 144 0.77 -18.78 -0.97
N MET A 145 0.04 -19.75 -1.51
CA MET A 145 -1.15 -20.27 -0.86
C MET A 145 -0.78 -21.11 0.37
N ASN A 146 0.21 -21.97 0.24
CA ASN A 146 0.70 -22.84 1.31
C ASN A 146 2.20 -22.67 1.48
N GLY A 147 2.66 -22.54 2.73
CA GLY A 147 4.07 -22.45 3.05
C GLY A 147 4.56 -21.02 3.34
N LYS A 148 5.88 -20.83 3.26
CA LYS A 148 6.57 -19.57 3.54
C LYS A 148 7.52 -19.24 2.38
N THR A 149 7.72 -17.94 2.13
CA THR A 149 8.69 -17.47 1.16
C THR A 149 9.50 -16.31 1.72
N ASP A 150 10.78 -16.26 1.36
CA ASP A 150 11.68 -15.13 1.58
C ASP A 150 11.86 -14.28 0.31
N THR A 151 11.24 -14.72 -0.79
CA THR A 151 11.30 -14.00 -2.06
C THR A 151 10.33 -12.84 -2.05
N VAL A 152 10.83 -11.68 -2.48
CA VAL A 152 10.05 -10.45 -2.67
C VAL A 152 10.16 -9.99 -4.12
N THR A 153 9.10 -9.38 -4.61
CA THR A 153 9.12 -8.59 -5.83
C THR A 153 9.33 -7.13 -5.48
N MET A 154 10.07 -6.42 -6.31
CA MET A 154 10.28 -4.98 -6.20
C MET A 154 9.81 -4.33 -7.49
N MET A 155 9.16 -3.18 -7.36
CA MET A 155 8.79 -2.36 -8.51
C MET A 155 9.02 -0.88 -8.20
N SER A 156 9.68 -0.19 -9.12
CA SER A 156 9.86 1.25 -9.09
C SER A 156 9.44 1.86 -10.42
N TYR A 157 9.40 3.18 -10.48
CA TYR A 157 9.17 3.89 -11.72
C TYR A 157 10.17 5.05 -11.87
N GLY A 158 10.32 5.55 -13.09
CA GLY A 158 11.06 6.76 -13.40
C GLY A 158 10.33 7.57 -14.45
N PHE A 159 10.23 8.88 -14.24
CA PHE A 159 9.68 9.85 -15.18
C PHE A 159 9.85 11.28 -14.65
N ASP A 160 10.31 12.17 -15.50
CA ASP A 160 10.28 13.60 -15.24
C ASP A 160 9.71 14.38 -16.45
N PRO A 161 8.62 15.14 -16.26
CA PRO A 161 7.94 15.83 -17.35
C PRO A 161 8.77 16.97 -17.95
N TYR A 162 9.68 17.58 -17.21
CA TYR A 162 10.52 18.67 -17.68
C TYR A 162 11.67 18.18 -18.54
N VAL A 163 12.34 17.09 -18.10
CA VAL A 163 13.38 16.43 -18.92
C VAL A 163 12.76 15.92 -20.22
N SER A 164 11.59 15.31 -20.16
CA SER A 164 10.87 14.81 -21.33
C SER A 164 10.40 15.92 -22.26
N SER A 165 10.00 17.08 -21.72
CA SER A 165 9.59 18.24 -22.54
C SER A 165 10.78 18.93 -23.21
N TRP A 166 11.94 18.99 -22.52
CA TRP A 166 13.17 19.52 -23.11
C TRP A 166 13.73 18.56 -24.18
N SER A 167 13.79 17.29 -23.87
CA SER A 167 14.31 16.25 -24.77
C SER A 167 13.63 14.92 -24.49
N PRO A 168 12.66 14.48 -25.31
CA PRO A 168 12.02 13.17 -25.13
C PRO A 168 13.03 12.02 -25.13
N TYR A 169 14.14 12.13 -25.85
CA TYR A 169 15.23 11.17 -25.83
C TYR A 169 15.87 11.04 -24.44
N HIS A 170 16.33 12.17 -23.87
CA HIS A 170 16.89 12.19 -22.52
C HIS A 170 15.83 11.80 -21.47
N GLY A 171 14.60 12.28 -21.64
CA GLY A 171 13.47 11.92 -20.76
C GLY A 171 13.29 10.41 -20.64
N ALA A 172 13.34 9.69 -21.76
CA ALA A 172 13.23 8.23 -21.77
C ALA A 172 14.48 7.55 -21.19
N VAL A 173 15.69 8.01 -21.51
CA VAL A 173 16.93 7.50 -20.92
C VAL A 173 16.89 7.65 -19.39
N TYR A 174 16.56 8.83 -18.89
CA TYR A 174 16.53 9.10 -17.45
C TYR A 174 15.33 8.46 -16.73
N ALA A 175 14.23 8.20 -17.41
CA ALA A 175 13.16 7.37 -16.87
C ALA A 175 13.66 5.94 -16.55
N VAL A 176 14.45 5.36 -17.45
CA VAL A 176 15.09 4.05 -17.22
C VAL A 176 16.11 4.13 -16.09
N VAL A 177 17.01 5.11 -16.11
CA VAL A 177 18.03 5.30 -15.07
C VAL A 177 17.40 5.47 -13.69
N GLU A 178 16.40 6.32 -13.57
CA GLU A 178 15.72 6.61 -12.28
C GLU A 178 15.04 5.35 -11.74
N SER A 179 14.34 4.59 -12.59
CA SER A 179 13.71 3.35 -12.16
C SER A 179 14.72 2.31 -11.68
N ILE A 180 15.89 2.20 -12.33
CA ILE A 180 16.99 1.32 -11.87
C ILE A 180 17.54 1.81 -10.52
N ALA A 181 17.88 3.12 -10.42
CA ALA A 181 18.46 3.69 -9.21
C ALA A 181 17.60 3.46 -7.97
N ARG A 182 16.28 3.60 -8.11
CA ARG A 182 15.31 3.33 -7.03
C ARG A 182 15.27 1.87 -6.60
N ILE A 183 15.41 0.92 -7.53
CA ILE A 183 15.55 -0.50 -7.18
C ILE A 183 16.85 -0.74 -6.39
N VAL A 184 17.97 -0.22 -6.89
CA VAL A 184 19.29 -0.41 -6.25
C VAL A 184 19.33 0.25 -4.87
N ALA A 185 18.78 1.47 -4.71
CA ALA A 185 18.70 2.17 -3.43
C ALA A 185 17.91 1.41 -2.36
N ASN A 186 17.01 0.51 -2.76
CA ASN A 186 16.24 -0.34 -1.86
C ASN A 186 16.82 -1.77 -1.72
N GLY A 187 18.01 -2.04 -2.24
CA GLY A 187 18.72 -3.32 -2.08
C GLY A 187 18.56 -4.30 -3.23
N GLY A 188 17.90 -3.91 -4.34
CA GLY A 188 17.75 -4.76 -5.53
C GLY A 188 19.02 -4.87 -6.36
N ASP A 189 19.04 -5.87 -7.24
CA ASP A 189 20.15 -6.17 -8.15
C ASP A 189 19.80 -5.65 -9.54
N TYR A 190 20.47 -4.57 -9.99
CA TYR A 190 20.17 -3.97 -11.27
C TYR A 190 20.21 -4.99 -12.42
N SER A 191 21.08 -6.00 -12.38
CA SER A 191 21.27 -6.97 -13.46
C SER A 191 20.07 -7.90 -13.70
N LYS A 192 19.17 -8.00 -12.74
CA LYS A 192 17.96 -8.84 -12.81
C LYS A 192 16.71 -8.08 -13.29
N ILE A 193 16.80 -6.77 -13.40
CA ILE A 193 15.67 -5.92 -13.75
C ILE A 193 15.10 -6.28 -15.13
N ARG A 194 13.77 -6.20 -15.22
CA ARG A 194 12.99 -6.19 -16.46
C ARG A 194 12.10 -4.97 -16.46
N PHE A 195 11.93 -4.34 -17.62
CA PHE A 195 11.12 -3.14 -17.75
C PHE A 195 9.76 -3.43 -18.35
N THR A 196 8.81 -2.55 -18.04
CA THR A 196 7.61 -2.30 -18.83
C THR A 196 7.44 -0.80 -18.97
N PHE A 197 7.04 -0.33 -20.16
CA PHE A 197 6.92 1.10 -20.43
C PHE A 197 5.47 1.51 -20.60
N GLN A 198 5.11 2.66 -20.05
CA GLN A 198 3.85 3.32 -20.30
C GLN A 198 4.12 4.61 -21.06
N GLU A 199 3.59 4.69 -22.27
CA GLU A 199 3.75 5.86 -23.13
C GLU A 199 2.44 6.62 -23.28
N TYR A 200 2.51 7.96 -23.27
CA TYR A 200 1.37 8.82 -23.49
C TYR A 200 1.81 10.12 -24.17
N PHE A 201 1.37 10.28 -25.43
CA PHE A 201 1.76 11.42 -26.26
C PHE A 201 0.53 12.19 -26.74
N ARG A 202 0.76 13.42 -27.18
CA ARG A 202 -0.24 14.25 -27.86
C ARG A 202 -0.81 13.54 -29.07
N ARG A 203 -2.00 13.94 -29.53
CA ARG A 203 -2.63 13.38 -30.71
C ARG A 203 -1.72 13.51 -31.92
N MET A 204 -1.47 12.42 -32.59
CA MET A 204 -0.73 12.38 -33.85
C MET A 204 -1.58 12.90 -35.01
N THR A 205 -0.91 13.58 -35.95
CA THR A 205 -1.48 14.08 -37.22
C THR A 205 -0.52 13.69 -38.36
N GLU A 206 -0.72 14.25 -39.56
CA GLU A 206 0.22 14.11 -40.68
C GLU A 206 1.48 14.99 -40.53
N ASP A 207 1.55 15.80 -39.49
CA ASP A 207 2.69 16.69 -39.21
C ASP A 207 3.89 15.88 -38.73
N PRO A 208 5.03 15.86 -39.50
CA PRO A 208 6.23 15.10 -39.13
C PRO A 208 6.87 15.51 -37.79
N GLU A 209 6.69 16.78 -37.37
CA GLU A 209 7.21 17.29 -36.10
C GLU A 209 6.48 16.68 -34.89
N ARG A 210 5.19 16.36 -35.04
CA ARG A 210 4.42 15.73 -33.95
C ARG A 210 4.91 14.31 -33.67
N TRP A 211 5.42 13.61 -34.69
CA TRP A 211 6.01 12.27 -34.55
C TRP A 211 7.40 12.27 -33.93
N SER A 212 8.05 13.45 -33.85
CA SER A 212 9.37 13.61 -33.21
C SER A 212 9.37 13.07 -31.77
N GLN A 213 8.33 13.44 -30.97
CA GLN A 213 8.28 13.11 -29.55
C GLN A 213 8.25 11.60 -29.26
N PRO A 214 7.29 10.81 -29.78
CA PRO A 214 7.26 9.37 -29.53
C PRO A 214 8.48 8.67 -30.12
N PHE A 215 8.97 9.10 -31.29
CA PHE A 215 10.13 8.48 -31.91
C PHE A 215 11.43 8.74 -31.12
N ALA A 216 11.65 9.97 -30.65
CA ALA A 216 12.81 10.31 -29.83
C ALA A 216 12.77 9.60 -28.46
N ALA A 217 11.60 9.49 -27.83
CA ALA A 217 11.42 8.73 -26.60
C ALA A 217 11.72 7.23 -26.80
N LEU A 218 11.22 6.66 -27.89
CA LEU A 218 11.52 5.25 -28.26
C LEU A 218 13.02 5.03 -28.45
N LEU A 219 13.72 5.92 -29.15
CA LEU A 219 15.17 5.85 -29.35
C LEU A 219 15.91 5.95 -28.01
N GLY A 220 15.51 6.82 -27.10
CA GLY A 220 16.09 6.96 -25.78
C GLY A 220 15.91 5.69 -24.93
N ALA A 221 14.71 5.14 -24.88
CA ALA A 221 14.43 3.90 -24.18
C ALA A 221 15.21 2.71 -24.78
N TYR A 222 15.31 2.64 -26.10
CA TYR A 222 16.12 1.63 -26.80
C TYR A 222 17.60 1.76 -26.45
N ALA A 223 18.15 2.97 -26.50
CA ALA A 223 19.55 3.22 -26.15
C ALA A 223 19.86 2.82 -24.71
N ALA A 224 18.99 3.15 -23.75
CA ALA A 224 19.15 2.79 -22.35
C ALA A 224 19.08 1.27 -22.13
N GLN A 225 18.12 0.58 -22.76
CA GLN A 225 18.04 -0.90 -22.69
C GLN A 225 19.30 -1.57 -23.26
N MET A 226 19.78 -1.11 -24.40
CA MET A 226 21.01 -1.64 -25.01
C MET A 226 22.23 -1.33 -24.16
N GLY A 227 22.32 -0.13 -23.60
CA GLY A 227 23.43 0.31 -22.76
C GLY A 227 23.55 -0.49 -21.46
N PHE A 228 22.43 -0.74 -20.79
CA PHE A 228 22.40 -1.57 -19.57
C PHE A 228 22.34 -3.08 -19.86
N GLY A 229 22.03 -3.50 -21.08
CA GLY A 229 21.80 -4.92 -21.40
C GLY A 229 20.54 -5.49 -20.74
N LEU A 230 19.52 -4.66 -20.48
CA LEU A 230 18.31 -5.01 -19.77
C LEU A 230 17.09 -4.88 -20.69
N PRO A 231 16.27 -5.94 -20.85
CA PRO A 231 15.14 -5.90 -21.76
C PRO A 231 13.86 -5.37 -21.12
N SER A 232 12.98 -4.79 -21.94
CA SER A 232 11.57 -4.62 -21.60
C SER A 232 10.78 -5.87 -21.98
N ILE A 233 9.74 -6.17 -21.18
CA ILE A 233 8.82 -7.31 -21.45
C ILE A 233 7.59 -6.88 -22.24
N GLY A 234 7.34 -5.59 -22.38
CA GLY A 234 6.19 -5.01 -23.05
C GLY A 234 5.91 -3.59 -22.58
N GLY A 235 4.73 -3.13 -22.86
CA GLY A 235 4.28 -1.81 -22.49
C GLY A 235 2.91 -1.50 -23.06
N LYS A 236 2.53 -0.22 -22.97
CA LYS A 236 1.29 0.30 -23.52
C LYS A 236 1.52 1.74 -23.97
N ASP A 237 1.12 2.04 -25.18
CA ASP A 237 1.20 3.39 -25.75
C ASP A 237 -0.20 4.00 -25.98
N SER A 238 -0.24 5.32 -26.04
CA SER A 238 -1.42 6.08 -26.39
C SER A 238 -1.02 7.44 -26.99
N MET A 239 -1.68 7.78 -28.10
CA MET A 239 -1.50 9.04 -28.82
C MET A 239 -2.76 9.92 -28.73
N SER A 240 -3.42 9.94 -27.56
CA SER A 240 -4.67 10.66 -27.31
C SER A 240 -4.54 11.83 -26.33
N GLY A 241 -3.33 12.22 -26.00
CA GLY A 241 -3.01 13.22 -24.96
C GLY A 241 -3.20 14.68 -25.40
N THR A 242 -4.24 14.96 -26.18
CA THR A 242 -4.62 16.34 -26.54
C THR A 242 -6.05 16.62 -26.12
N PHE A 243 -6.25 17.68 -25.36
CA PHE A 243 -7.56 18.19 -24.98
C PHE A 243 -7.66 19.67 -25.34
N ASN A 244 -8.49 20.00 -26.34
CA ASN A 244 -8.53 21.33 -26.96
C ASN A 244 -7.12 21.78 -27.41
N ASP A 245 -6.61 22.87 -26.83
CA ASP A 245 -5.30 23.44 -27.13
C ASP A 245 -4.20 22.97 -26.15
N ILE A 246 -4.50 22.02 -25.27
CA ILE A 246 -3.57 21.50 -24.27
C ILE A 246 -3.06 20.13 -24.74
N ASP A 247 -1.76 20.04 -24.95
CA ASP A 247 -1.04 18.78 -25.16
C ASP A 247 -0.40 18.31 -23.85
N VAL A 248 -0.46 17.01 -23.56
CA VAL A 248 0.33 16.43 -22.46
C VAL A 248 1.83 16.55 -22.75
N PRO A 249 2.69 16.67 -21.72
CA PRO A 249 4.12 16.49 -21.91
C PRO A 249 4.42 15.15 -22.58
N PRO A 250 5.49 15.05 -23.40
CA PRO A 250 5.94 13.77 -23.90
C PRO A 250 6.17 12.82 -22.73
N THR A 251 5.45 11.71 -22.66
CA THR A 251 5.49 10.82 -21.51
C THR A 251 5.95 9.43 -21.90
N LEU A 252 7.08 9.00 -21.35
CA LEU A 252 7.50 7.60 -21.26
C LEU A 252 7.87 7.34 -19.81
N VAL A 253 7.02 6.56 -19.12
CA VAL A 253 7.29 6.08 -17.76
C VAL A 253 7.97 4.72 -17.88
N SER A 254 9.12 4.57 -17.26
CA SER A 254 9.79 3.27 -17.07
C SER A 254 9.36 2.67 -15.74
N PHE A 255 8.85 1.45 -15.77
CA PHE A 255 8.66 0.63 -14.57
C PHE A 255 9.72 -0.46 -14.58
N ALA A 256 10.54 -0.49 -13.52
CA ALA A 256 11.54 -1.53 -13.30
C ALA A 256 11.01 -2.56 -12.31
N VAL A 257 11.11 -3.83 -12.67
CA VAL A 257 10.72 -4.96 -11.82
C VAL A 257 11.94 -5.81 -11.52
N ASP A 258 12.16 -6.14 -10.25
CA ASP A 258 13.22 -7.02 -9.76
C ASP A 258 12.67 -8.06 -8.79
N VAL A 259 13.45 -9.09 -8.51
CA VAL A 259 13.18 -10.14 -7.53
C VAL A 259 14.37 -10.26 -6.58
N ALA A 260 14.12 -10.10 -5.29
CA ALA A 260 15.14 -10.13 -4.25
C ALA A 260 14.76 -11.06 -3.09
N LYS A 261 15.60 -11.13 -2.08
CA LYS A 261 15.31 -11.77 -0.80
C LYS A 261 14.97 -10.69 0.23
N LYS A 262 14.00 -10.95 1.12
CA LYS A 262 13.56 -9.98 2.14
C LYS A 262 14.69 -9.47 3.04
N GLN A 263 15.72 -10.28 3.30
CA GLN A 263 16.87 -9.90 4.13
C GLN A 263 17.86 -8.97 3.42
N ASP A 264 17.76 -8.84 2.09
CA ASP A 264 18.65 -8.01 1.27
C ASP A 264 18.08 -6.59 1.08
N ILE A 265 16.85 -6.36 1.55
CA ILE A 265 16.12 -5.11 1.38
C ILE A 265 16.46 -4.12 2.49
N ILE A 266 16.71 -2.87 2.12
CA ILE A 266 16.87 -1.74 3.04
C ILE A 266 15.79 -0.68 2.81
N THR A 267 15.42 0.02 3.87
CA THR A 267 14.40 1.07 3.84
C THR A 267 15.02 2.46 3.81
N PRO A 268 14.37 3.47 3.23
CA PRO A 268 15.01 4.76 2.92
C PRO A 268 15.15 5.72 4.10
N GLU A 269 14.39 5.56 5.21
CA GLU A 269 14.48 6.50 6.33
C GLU A 269 15.82 6.42 7.06
N LEU A 270 16.35 7.57 7.53
CA LEU A 270 17.57 7.64 8.34
C LEU A 270 17.42 6.84 9.64
N LYS A 271 18.45 6.10 10.03
CA LYS A 271 18.40 5.11 11.12
C LYS A 271 19.10 5.58 12.40
N LYS A 272 20.25 6.26 12.26
CA LYS A 272 21.14 6.42 13.43
C LYS A 272 21.92 7.73 13.42
N ALA A 273 21.79 8.52 14.48
CA ALA A 273 22.66 9.66 14.71
C ALA A 273 24.14 9.25 14.79
N GLY A 274 25.02 10.06 14.22
CA GLY A 274 26.45 9.79 14.08
C GLY A 274 26.84 9.04 12.79
N SER A 275 25.87 8.54 12.01
CA SER A 275 26.12 8.00 10.69
C SER A 275 26.53 9.10 9.71
N LYS A 276 27.28 8.75 8.68
CA LYS A 276 27.65 9.65 7.59
C LYS A 276 26.70 9.52 6.42
N LEU A 277 26.46 10.62 5.73
CA LEU A 277 25.77 10.65 4.45
C LEU A 277 26.80 10.73 3.33
N VAL A 278 26.72 9.78 2.42
CA VAL A 278 27.61 9.72 1.25
C VAL A 278 26.79 9.85 -0.03
N TRP A 279 27.34 10.56 -0.99
CA TRP A 279 26.77 10.80 -2.30
C TRP A 279 27.50 10.00 -3.35
N ILE A 280 26.79 9.15 -4.06
CA ILE A 280 27.26 8.32 -5.17
C ILE A 280 26.69 8.96 -6.44
N ARG A 281 27.58 9.47 -7.29
CA ARG A 281 27.20 10.17 -8.52
C ARG A 281 27.04 9.21 -9.69
N LEU A 282 26.05 9.46 -10.53
CA LEU A 282 25.92 8.82 -11.84
C LEU A 282 27.04 9.33 -12.78
N PRO A 283 27.91 8.46 -13.30
CA PRO A 283 28.86 8.86 -14.34
C PRO A 283 28.13 9.27 -15.62
N LYS A 284 28.51 10.41 -16.20
CA LYS A 284 27.91 11.01 -17.42
C LYS A 284 28.97 11.35 -18.45
N ASP A 285 28.57 11.28 -19.72
CA ASP A 285 29.37 11.80 -20.84
C ASP A 285 29.14 13.31 -21.09
N SER A 286 29.74 13.84 -22.14
CA SER A 286 29.62 15.27 -22.52
C SER A 286 28.26 15.65 -23.11
N TYR A 287 27.36 14.70 -23.30
CA TYR A 287 25.99 14.89 -23.77
C TYR A 287 24.96 14.72 -22.67
N ASP A 288 25.38 14.68 -21.40
CA ASP A 288 24.55 14.38 -20.24
C ASP A 288 23.89 12.98 -20.31
N LEU A 289 24.48 12.04 -21.03
CA LEU A 289 24.01 10.67 -21.07
C LEU A 289 24.82 9.82 -20.07
N PRO A 290 24.21 8.76 -19.48
CA PRO A 290 24.93 7.89 -18.56
C PRO A 290 26.10 7.19 -19.25
N ASP A 291 27.27 7.13 -18.60
CA ASP A 291 28.25 6.11 -18.90
C ASP A 291 27.73 4.78 -18.34
N TYR A 292 27.14 3.99 -19.24
CA TYR A 292 26.45 2.76 -18.85
C TYR A 292 27.37 1.76 -18.16
N ALA A 293 28.60 1.60 -18.64
CA ALA A 293 29.56 0.65 -18.08
C ALA A 293 29.99 1.06 -16.66
N ALA A 294 30.33 2.33 -16.47
CA ALA A 294 30.69 2.86 -15.16
C ALA A 294 29.49 2.87 -14.20
N THR A 295 28.27 3.14 -14.69
CA THR A 295 27.05 3.10 -13.90
C THR A 295 26.74 1.68 -13.40
N MET A 296 26.85 0.68 -14.27
CA MET A 296 26.66 -0.73 -13.90
C MET A 296 27.68 -1.19 -12.85
N ASP A 297 28.93 -0.78 -12.98
CA ASP A 297 29.99 -1.07 -11.99
C ASP A 297 29.63 -0.45 -10.62
N GLN A 298 29.25 0.82 -10.60
CA GLN A 298 28.86 1.51 -9.37
C GLN A 298 27.62 0.89 -8.70
N TYR A 299 26.57 0.61 -9.47
CA TYR A 299 25.35 0.01 -8.93
C TYR A 299 25.56 -1.43 -8.44
N GLY A 300 26.40 -2.23 -9.14
CA GLY A 300 26.79 -3.56 -8.69
C GLY A 300 27.58 -3.52 -7.38
N LYS A 301 28.53 -2.59 -7.24
CA LYS A 301 29.29 -2.37 -6.00
C LYS A 301 28.39 -1.90 -4.86
N LEU A 302 27.47 -0.97 -5.13
CA LEU A 302 26.54 -0.50 -4.10
C LEU A 302 25.61 -1.63 -3.63
N HIS A 303 25.08 -2.42 -4.54
CA HIS A 303 24.31 -3.62 -4.18
C HIS A 303 25.09 -4.54 -3.26
N GLN A 304 26.39 -4.82 -3.58
CA GLN A 304 27.22 -5.65 -2.72
C GLN A 304 27.50 -4.99 -1.35
N ASP A 305 27.76 -3.68 -1.30
CA ASP A 305 27.95 -2.95 -0.05
C ASP A 305 26.69 -2.99 0.84
N ILE A 306 25.48 -2.99 0.25
CA ILE A 306 24.22 -3.21 0.96
C ILE A 306 24.14 -4.63 1.52
N LEU A 307 24.43 -5.66 0.71
CA LEU A 307 24.43 -7.05 1.16
C LEU A 307 25.43 -7.32 2.28
N ASP A 308 26.57 -6.63 2.25
CA ASP A 308 27.60 -6.70 3.29
C ASP A 308 27.21 -5.94 4.58
N GLY A 309 26.05 -5.29 4.62
CA GLY A 309 25.56 -4.52 5.77
C GLY A 309 26.37 -3.24 6.05
N LYS A 310 27.00 -2.65 5.04
CA LYS A 310 27.74 -1.38 5.15
C LYS A 310 26.84 -0.16 5.00
N VAL A 311 25.65 -0.31 4.41
CA VAL A 311 24.67 0.75 4.15
C VAL A 311 23.44 0.53 5.00
N LEU A 312 23.01 1.55 5.76
CA LEU A 312 21.83 1.48 6.64
C LEU A 312 20.53 1.87 5.90
N SER A 313 20.61 2.90 5.08
CA SER A 313 19.51 3.39 4.25
C SER A 313 20.05 4.06 2.99
N ALA A 314 19.25 4.13 1.93
CA ALA A 314 19.62 4.81 0.70
C ALA A 314 18.40 5.44 0.03
N TYR A 315 18.64 6.48 -0.79
CA TYR A 315 17.63 7.23 -1.51
C TYR A 315 18.17 7.70 -2.86
N ALA A 316 17.48 7.36 -3.95
CA ALA A 316 17.82 7.84 -5.28
C ALA A 316 17.38 9.30 -5.45
N LEU A 317 18.25 10.14 -6.01
CA LEU A 317 17.96 11.54 -6.25
C LEU A 317 17.05 11.71 -7.47
N ASP A 318 16.35 12.82 -7.47
CA ASP A 318 15.48 13.30 -8.54
C ASP A 318 15.88 14.72 -8.97
N ARG A 319 14.94 15.45 -9.55
CA ARG A 319 15.09 16.85 -9.99
C ARG A 319 15.61 17.79 -8.91
N HIS A 320 15.20 17.59 -7.66
CA HIS A 320 15.47 18.53 -6.55
C HIS A 320 16.68 18.14 -5.69
N GLY A 321 17.43 17.15 -6.11
CA GLY A 321 18.77 16.84 -5.67
C GLY A 321 18.90 16.45 -4.20
N ILE A 322 20.05 16.82 -3.63
CA ILE A 322 20.47 16.40 -2.28
C ILE A 322 19.51 16.91 -1.20
N ALA A 323 19.11 18.18 -1.29
CA ALA A 323 18.28 18.81 -0.25
C ALA A 323 16.91 18.09 -0.10
N ALA A 324 16.28 17.70 -1.23
CA ALA A 324 15.05 16.92 -1.21
C ALA A 324 15.28 15.53 -0.62
N ALA A 325 16.30 14.81 -1.09
CA ALA A 325 16.60 13.45 -0.65
C ALA A 325 16.86 13.37 0.86
N VAL A 326 17.78 14.20 1.40
CA VAL A 326 18.10 14.15 2.83
C VAL A 326 16.93 14.58 3.70
N SER A 327 16.07 15.50 3.22
CA SER A 327 14.86 15.89 3.93
C SER A 327 13.87 14.71 4.03
N LYS A 328 13.56 14.07 2.92
CA LYS A 328 12.64 12.93 2.85
C LYS A 328 13.16 11.73 3.66
N MET A 329 14.46 11.44 3.61
CA MET A 329 15.10 10.43 4.46
C MET A 329 14.98 10.75 5.96
N ALA A 330 15.07 12.02 6.33
CA ALA A 330 15.04 12.48 7.73
C ALA A 330 13.64 12.44 8.34
N PHE A 331 12.59 12.69 7.57
CA PHE A 331 11.22 12.90 8.06
C PHE A 331 10.65 11.70 8.82
N GLY A 332 10.90 10.48 8.36
CA GLY A 332 10.31 9.27 8.94
C GLY A 332 10.68 9.02 10.39
N ASN A 333 11.91 9.29 10.76
CA ASN A 333 12.42 9.15 12.12
C ASN A 333 12.72 10.49 12.80
N GLN A 334 12.49 11.61 12.11
CA GLN A 334 12.75 12.98 12.56
C GLN A 334 14.18 13.18 13.08
N LEU A 335 15.15 12.56 12.40
CA LEU A 335 16.55 12.76 12.65
C LEU A 335 17.06 14.02 11.94
N GLY A 336 17.98 14.74 12.54
CA GLY A 336 18.59 15.91 11.94
C GLY A 336 19.67 15.54 10.92
N VAL A 337 20.05 16.50 10.08
CA VAL A 337 21.16 16.39 9.12
C VAL A 337 22.06 17.61 9.21
N LYS A 338 23.34 17.37 9.39
CA LYS A 338 24.36 18.41 9.27
C LYS A 338 25.11 18.23 7.97
N ILE A 339 24.92 19.18 7.05
CA ILE A 339 25.61 19.16 5.74
C ILE A 339 27.07 19.62 5.92
N GLU A 340 27.98 18.98 5.18
CA GLU A 340 29.41 19.34 5.19
C GLU A 340 29.63 20.75 4.67
N HIS A 341 30.45 21.53 5.34
CA HIS A 341 30.69 22.95 5.05
C HIS A 341 31.28 23.18 3.66
N ASN A 342 32.04 22.24 3.13
CA ASN A 342 32.70 22.34 1.81
C ASN A 342 31.84 21.89 0.64
N LEU A 343 30.63 21.37 0.87
CA LEU A 343 29.69 21.07 -0.20
C LEU A 343 29.26 22.39 -0.87
N ASP A 344 29.23 22.40 -2.19
CA ASP A 344 28.76 23.59 -2.93
C ASP A 344 27.23 23.74 -2.78
N GLU A 345 26.76 24.95 -2.49
CA GLU A 345 25.32 25.23 -2.35
C GLU A 345 24.51 24.90 -3.57
N ARG A 346 25.12 25.04 -4.75
CA ARG A 346 24.47 24.71 -6.02
C ARG A 346 24.21 23.21 -6.14
N ASP A 347 25.08 22.34 -5.55
CA ASP A 347 24.89 20.89 -5.57
C ASP A 347 23.73 20.44 -4.68
N LEU A 348 23.31 21.25 -3.70
CA LEU A 348 22.16 20.94 -2.84
C LEU A 348 20.85 20.80 -3.64
N PHE A 349 20.70 21.61 -4.69
CA PHE A 349 19.48 21.72 -5.48
C PHE A 349 19.65 21.27 -6.94
N ALA A 350 20.83 20.77 -7.29
CA ALA A 350 21.12 20.30 -8.64
C ALA A 350 20.33 19.02 -8.96
N PRO A 351 19.80 18.89 -10.20
CA PRO A 351 19.22 17.63 -10.64
C PRO A 351 20.22 16.48 -10.52
N GLY A 352 19.81 15.37 -9.89
CA GLY A 352 20.68 14.24 -9.61
C GLY A 352 20.08 12.90 -10.03
N PHE A 353 19.37 12.85 -11.14
CA PHE A 353 18.77 11.61 -11.62
C PHE A 353 19.82 10.51 -11.76
N GLY A 354 19.59 9.38 -11.07
CA GLY A 354 20.49 8.26 -11.02
C GLY A 354 21.58 8.34 -9.93
N ASP A 355 21.78 9.49 -9.31
CA ASP A 355 22.60 9.63 -8.10
C ASP A 355 21.91 8.98 -6.91
N ILE A 356 22.66 8.51 -5.93
CA ILE A 356 22.14 7.88 -4.72
C ILE A 356 22.82 8.47 -3.48
N ILE A 357 22.03 8.85 -2.48
CA ILE A 357 22.51 9.16 -1.13
C ILE A 357 22.39 7.91 -0.28
N CYS A 358 23.46 7.57 0.45
CA CYS A 358 23.47 6.47 1.40
C CYS A 358 23.80 6.96 2.81
N GLU A 359 23.10 6.42 3.81
CA GLU A 359 23.47 6.49 5.22
C GLU A 359 24.40 5.33 5.53
N VAL A 360 25.60 5.62 6.05
CA VAL A 360 26.65 4.65 6.31
C VAL A 360 27.16 4.85 7.76
N PRO A 361 27.31 3.78 8.56
CA PRO A 361 27.98 3.90 9.86
C PRO A 361 29.36 4.55 9.72
N ALA A 362 29.73 5.46 10.60
CA ALA A 362 30.96 6.24 10.47
C ALA A 362 32.23 5.38 10.35
N ASP A 363 32.24 4.24 11.02
CA ASP A 363 33.34 3.24 10.96
C ASP A 363 33.35 2.40 9.69
N LYS A 364 32.28 2.41 8.89
CA LYS A 364 32.15 1.64 7.64
C LYS A 364 32.40 2.47 6.38
N VAL A 365 32.48 3.78 6.47
CA VAL A 365 32.65 4.67 5.30
C VAL A 365 33.88 4.28 4.46
N GLY A 366 35.01 4.01 5.12
CA GLY A 366 36.25 3.60 4.44
C GLY A 366 36.24 2.19 3.86
N GLU A 367 35.19 1.39 4.11
CA GLU A 367 35.03 0.03 3.60
C GLU A 367 34.15 -0.04 2.33
N LEU A 368 33.54 1.08 1.91
CA LEU A 368 32.71 1.14 0.73
C LEU A 368 33.53 0.84 -0.54
N SER A 369 32.96 0.04 -1.42
CA SER A 369 33.56 -0.31 -2.70
C SER A 369 33.21 0.66 -3.83
N VAL A 370 32.18 1.48 -3.66
CA VAL A 370 31.74 2.51 -4.60
C VAL A 370 32.58 3.77 -4.51
N THR A 371 32.60 4.57 -5.57
CA THR A 371 33.12 5.95 -5.52
C THR A 371 32.07 6.86 -4.89
N TYR A 372 32.45 7.59 -3.86
CA TYR A 372 31.54 8.43 -3.08
C TYR A 372 32.15 9.77 -2.66
N THR A 373 31.31 10.68 -2.27
CA THR A 373 31.65 11.93 -1.57
C THR A 373 30.89 12.00 -0.26
N VAL A 374 31.56 12.24 0.87
CA VAL A 374 30.89 12.50 2.15
C VAL A 374 30.28 13.89 2.08
N ILE A 375 28.96 13.97 2.32
CA ILE A 375 28.18 15.22 2.21
C ILE A 375 27.56 15.68 3.51
N GLY A 376 27.58 14.83 4.55
CA GLY A 376 26.97 15.20 5.82
C GLY A 376 27.02 14.11 6.88
N GLU A 377 26.38 14.42 7.98
CA GLU A 377 26.23 13.56 9.15
C GLU A 377 24.80 13.60 9.67
N VAL A 378 24.27 12.45 10.06
CA VAL A 378 22.98 12.32 10.74
C VAL A 378 23.11 12.72 12.19
N THR A 379 22.19 13.54 12.69
CA THR A 379 22.18 14.05 14.06
C THR A 379 20.86 13.72 14.78
N ASP A 380 20.83 13.86 16.10
CA ASP A 380 19.62 13.64 16.93
C ASP A 380 18.86 14.94 17.27
N ASN A 381 19.29 16.09 16.73
CA ASN A 381 18.76 17.40 17.09
C ASN A 381 17.51 17.82 16.30
N ALA A 382 17.01 16.98 15.39
CA ALA A 382 15.83 17.23 14.53
C ALA A 382 15.90 18.57 13.77
N LYS A 383 17.07 18.88 13.17
CA LYS A 383 17.31 20.08 12.38
C LYS A 383 18.17 19.78 11.16
N PHE A 384 17.99 20.59 10.12
CA PHE A 384 18.92 20.66 8.99
C PHE A 384 19.84 21.85 9.18
N THR A 385 21.15 21.63 9.14
CA THR A 385 22.15 22.68 9.35
C THR A 385 23.18 22.69 8.22
N TYR A 386 23.60 23.87 7.83
CA TYR A 386 24.60 24.11 6.78
C TYR A 386 25.39 25.38 7.09
N LYS A 387 26.28 25.83 6.20
CA LYS A 387 27.16 27.01 6.31
C LYS A 387 26.49 28.22 6.99
N ASP A 388 27.35 29.07 7.58
CA ASP A 388 26.98 30.39 8.11
C ASP A 388 25.81 30.41 9.10
N GLY A 389 25.61 29.27 9.79
CA GLY A 389 24.55 29.11 10.78
C GLY A 389 23.15 28.92 10.18
N MET A 390 23.05 28.57 8.89
CA MET A 390 21.75 28.17 8.32
C MET A 390 21.18 26.99 9.10
N GLU A 391 19.97 27.18 9.58
CA GLU A 391 19.23 26.18 10.38
C GLU A 391 17.76 26.15 9.94
N ILE A 392 17.25 24.94 9.70
CA ILE A 392 15.84 24.66 9.45
C ILE A 392 15.41 23.62 10.49
N SER A 393 14.41 23.93 11.30
CA SER A 393 13.84 22.97 12.22
C SER A 393 13.04 21.90 11.47
N MET A 394 12.94 20.70 12.04
CA MET A 394 12.12 19.62 11.48
C MET A 394 10.67 20.09 11.24
N LYS A 395 10.13 20.89 12.17
CA LYS A 395 8.78 21.44 12.02
C LYS A 395 8.64 22.35 10.83
N GLU A 396 9.56 23.31 10.61
CA GLU A 396 9.53 24.21 9.45
C GLU A 396 9.61 23.43 8.13
N ALA A 397 10.48 22.42 8.06
CA ALA A 397 10.63 21.58 6.89
C ALA A 397 9.36 20.72 6.62
N LEU A 398 8.78 20.13 7.65
CA LEU A 398 7.54 19.35 7.53
C LEU A 398 6.34 20.24 7.13
N ASP A 399 6.20 21.42 7.76
CA ASP A 399 5.11 22.36 7.42
C ASP A 399 5.19 22.77 5.93
N ALA A 400 6.39 23.04 5.40
CA ALA A 400 6.59 23.34 3.99
C ALA A 400 6.25 22.14 3.10
N TRP A 401 6.73 20.93 3.45
CA TRP A 401 6.55 19.74 2.64
C TRP A 401 5.11 19.24 2.61
N THR A 402 4.39 19.27 3.73
CA THR A 402 3.00 18.76 3.82
C THR A 402 1.95 19.78 3.39
N GLY A 403 2.24 21.08 3.44
CA GLY A 403 1.23 22.14 3.31
C GLY A 403 0.64 22.32 1.91
N THR A 404 1.39 22.02 0.85
CA THR A 404 1.00 22.39 -0.54
C THR A 404 -0.26 21.65 -1.00
N LEU A 405 -0.33 20.34 -0.82
CA LEU A 405 -1.46 19.52 -1.27
C LEU A 405 -2.54 19.30 -0.21
N GLU A 406 -2.33 19.73 1.03
CA GLU A 406 -3.31 19.54 2.13
C GLU A 406 -4.68 20.13 1.83
N LYS A 407 -4.76 21.18 1.00
CA LYS A 407 -6.03 21.78 0.60
C LYS A 407 -6.84 20.93 -0.39
N VAL A 408 -6.18 20.05 -1.14
CA VAL A 408 -6.78 19.20 -2.18
C VAL A 408 -6.91 17.76 -1.68
N PHE A 409 -5.84 17.24 -1.12
CA PHE A 409 -5.75 15.87 -0.58
C PHE A 409 -5.46 15.94 0.92
N LYS A 410 -6.49 16.24 1.69
CA LYS A 410 -6.39 16.36 3.15
C LYS A 410 -5.87 15.08 3.79
N THR A 411 -5.01 15.23 4.79
CA THR A 411 -4.58 14.13 5.67
C THR A 411 -5.44 13.99 6.91
N LYS A 412 -6.16 15.08 7.30
CA LYS A 412 -7.06 15.14 8.45
C LYS A 412 -8.40 15.79 8.08
N GLY A 413 -9.48 15.35 8.69
CA GLY A 413 -10.80 15.97 8.54
C GLY A 413 -10.98 17.17 9.48
N THR A 414 -10.54 17.03 10.73
CA THR A 414 -10.64 18.05 11.78
C THR A 414 -9.40 18.07 12.67
N ASP A 415 -9.14 19.21 13.31
CA ASP A 415 -8.14 19.34 14.38
C ASP A 415 -8.86 19.23 15.73
N ASN A 416 -9.05 18.01 16.22
CA ASN A 416 -9.66 17.76 17.52
C ASN A 416 -8.58 17.45 18.55
N MET A 417 -8.35 18.39 19.48
CA MET A 417 -7.38 18.28 20.58
C MET A 417 -8.04 17.99 21.95
N GLU A 418 -9.28 17.52 21.94
CA GLU A 418 -9.97 17.16 23.19
C GLU A 418 -9.21 16.05 23.91
N LYS A 419 -9.06 16.22 25.23
CA LYS A 419 -8.45 15.19 26.07
C LYS A 419 -9.44 14.10 26.39
N VAL A 420 -9.02 12.88 26.18
CA VAL A 420 -9.81 11.67 26.41
C VAL A 420 -9.18 10.85 27.52
N GLU A 421 -10.01 10.36 28.45
CA GLU A 421 -9.57 9.42 29.45
C GLU A 421 -9.39 8.01 28.85
N SER A 422 -8.41 7.28 29.36
CA SER A 422 -8.12 5.91 28.98
C SER A 422 -7.95 5.03 30.22
N PRO A 423 -9.06 4.80 30.97
CA PRO A 423 -9.00 3.94 32.14
C PRO A 423 -8.71 2.50 31.70
N LEU A 424 -7.73 1.88 32.32
CA LEU A 424 -7.44 0.46 32.12
C LEU A 424 -8.40 -0.39 32.94
N TYR A 425 -9.18 -1.23 32.28
CA TYR A 425 -10.06 -2.17 32.95
C TYR A 425 -9.37 -3.49 33.18
N LYS A 426 -9.16 -3.85 34.45
CA LYS A 426 -8.61 -5.15 34.85
C LYS A 426 -9.75 -6.04 35.33
N ALA A 427 -10.08 -7.05 34.53
CA ALA A 427 -11.11 -8.02 34.91
C ALA A 427 -10.61 -8.96 36.02
N ASP A 428 -11.50 -9.31 36.95
CA ASP A 428 -11.20 -10.30 37.98
C ASP A 428 -11.14 -11.71 37.41
N SER A 429 -11.85 -11.97 36.30
CA SER A 429 -11.86 -13.25 35.59
C SER A 429 -12.17 -13.05 34.10
N ILE A 430 -11.66 -13.93 33.27
CA ILE A 430 -11.96 -14.01 31.85
C ILE A 430 -12.89 -15.22 31.64
N HIS A 431 -13.84 -15.11 30.71
CA HIS A 431 -14.72 -16.22 30.37
C HIS A 431 -13.90 -17.45 29.93
N VAL A 432 -14.21 -18.61 30.48
CA VAL A 432 -13.50 -19.87 30.23
C VAL A 432 -14.42 -20.81 29.47
N CYS A 433 -13.91 -21.38 28.37
CA CYS A 433 -14.65 -22.37 27.59
C CYS A 433 -14.87 -23.69 28.37
N LYS A 434 -16.09 -24.17 28.38
CA LYS A 434 -16.47 -25.44 28.97
C LYS A 434 -16.38 -26.59 27.95
N HIS A 435 -16.39 -26.26 26.66
CA HIS A 435 -16.37 -27.23 25.56
C HIS A 435 -15.00 -27.24 24.87
N LYS A 436 -14.02 -27.87 25.50
CA LYS A 436 -12.65 -27.91 25.01
C LYS A 436 -12.51 -28.80 23.76
N VAL A 437 -11.69 -28.34 22.81
CA VAL A 437 -11.34 -29.05 21.59
C VAL A 437 -9.85 -28.90 21.31
N ALA A 438 -9.21 -29.92 20.81
CA ALA A 438 -7.77 -29.88 20.54
C ALA A 438 -7.42 -28.90 19.42
N ARG A 439 -8.29 -28.79 18.43
CA ARG A 439 -8.12 -27.88 17.27
C ARG A 439 -9.48 -27.32 16.90
N PRO A 440 -9.73 -26.03 17.21
CA PRO A 440 -11.00 -25.42 16.89
C PRO A 440 -11.14 -25.18 15.38
N THR A 441 -12.37 -25.26 14.91
CA THR A 441 -12.76 -24.92 13.55
C THR A 441 -13.28 -23.49 13.50
N VAL A 442 -12.80 -22.72 12.53
CA VAL A 442 -13.22 -21.33 12.26
C VAL A 442 -14.04 -21.31 10.98
N PHE A 443 -15.24 -20.78 11.05
CA PHE A 443 -16.05 -20.48 9.88
C PHE A 443 -15.83 -19.05 9.42
N ILE A 444 -15.52 -18.86 8.15
CA ILE A 444 -15.36 -17.55 7.49
C ILE A 444 -16.43 -17.43 6.40
N PRO A 445 -17.49 -16.63 6.63
CA PRO A 445 -18.50 -16.32 5.61
C PRO A 445 -17.93 -15.32 4.59
N VAL A 446 -18.13 -15.59 3.30
CA VAL A 446 -17.69 -14.74 2.19
C VAL A 446 -18.91 -14.26 1.41
N PHE A 447 -18.99 -12.96 1.20
CA PHE A 447 -20.03 -12.29 0.41
C PHE A 447 -19.41 -11.55 -0.78
N PRO A 448 -20.18 -11.21 -1.81
CA PRO A 448 -19.70 -10.32 -2.86
C PRO A 448 -19.09 -9.04 -2.26
N GLY A 449 -17.83 -8.74 -2.60
CA GLY A 449 -17.05 -7.63 -2.05
C GLY A 449 -16.22 -7.94 -0.80
N THR A 450 -16.29 -9.14 -0.22
CA THR A 450 -15.33 -9.58 0.81
C THR A 450 -13.96 -9.77 0.18
N ASN A 451 -12.88 -9.32 0.86
CA ASN A 451 -11.51 -9.42 0.33
C ASN A 451 -10.45 -9.77 1.38
N CYS A 452 -10.83 -10.00 2.64
CA CYS A 452 -9.90 -10.34 3.74
C CYS A 452 -10.04 -11.77 4.24
N GLU A 453 -10.78 -12.63 3.54
CA GLU A 453 -10.98 -14.02 3.92
C GLU A 453 -9.70 -14.84 3.90
N TYR A 454 -8.84 -14.63 2.90
CA TYR A 454 -7.54 -15.31 2.82
C TYR A 454 -6.59 -14.89 3.94
N ASP A 455 -6.51 -13.58 4.25
CA ASP A 455 -5.67 -13.08 5.33
C ASP A 455 -6.14 -13.59 6.68
N SER A 456 -7.47 -13.61 6.89
CA SER A 456 -8.10 -14.16 8.08
C SER A 456 -7.86 -15.67 8.22
N ALA A 457 -8.03 -16.42 7.13
CA ALA A 457 -7.78 -17.87 7.12
C ALA A 457 -6.33 -18.18 7.50
N LYS A 458 -5.36 -17.53 6.84
CA LYS A 458 -3.92 -17.68 7.13
C LYS A 458 -3.57 -17.33 8.58
N ALA A 459 -4.23 -16.30 9.16
CA ALA A 459 -3.99 -15.91 10.55
C ALA A 459 -4.46 -17.00 11.54
N PHE A 460 -5.65 -17.57 11.34
CA PHE A 460 -6.17 -18.66 12.17
C PHE A 460 -5.42 -19.98 11.98
N GLU A 461 -5.06 -20.32 10.75
CA GLU A 461 -4.24 -21.51 10.47
C GLU A 461 -2.88 -21.45 11.16
N ARG A 462 -2.22 -20.26 11.12
CA ARG A 462 -0.96 -20.02 11.86
C ARG A 462 -1.15 -20.18 13.37
N ALA A 463 -2.31 -19.81 13.91
CA ALA A 463 -2.65 -19.99 15.32
C ALA A 463 -3.01 -21.44 15.67
N GLY A 464 -3.17 -22.31 14.67
CA GLY A 464 -3.42 -23.75 14.86
C GLY A 464 -4.90 -24.14 14.86
N ALA A 465 -5.74 -23.40 14.14
CA ALA A 465 -7.14 -23.75 13.86
C ALA A 465 -7.29 -24.46 12.51
N ASP A 466 -8.42 -25.14 12.33
CA ASP A 466 -8.94 -25.52 11.02
C ASP A 466 -9.88 -24.43 10.50
N VAL A 467 -9.87 -24.17 9.20
CA VAL A 467 -10.68 -23.09 8.61
C VAL A 467 -11.66 -23.64 7.56
N ILE A 468 -12.91 -23.19 7.63
CA ILE A 468 -13.97 -23.44 6.65
C ILE A 468 -14.38 -22.12 6.06
N THR A 469 -14.07 -21.88 4.80
CA THR A 469 -14.53 -20.71 4.04
C THR A 469 -15.70 -21.13 3.14
N ARG A 470 -16.79 -20.36 3.12
CA ARG A 470 -17.95 -20.60 2.26
C ARG A 470 -18.42 -19.30 1.63
N VAL A 471 -18.63 -19.34 0.33
CA VAL A 471 -19.18 -18.21 -0.45
C VAL A 471 -20.70 -18.24 -0.40
N PHE A 472 -21.30 -17.11 -0.05
CA PHE A 472 -22.74 -16.92 -0.14
C PHE A 472 -23.12 -16.60 -1.58
N LYS A 473 -23.71 -17.54 -2.28
CA LYS A 473 -24.16 -17.38 -3.66
C LYS A 473 -25.51 -16.68 -3.70
N ASN A 474 -25.67 -15.75 -4.64
CA ASN A 474 -26.88 -14.93 -4.75
C ASN A 474 -27.36 -14.70 -6.21
N LEU A 475 -26.86 -15.47 -7.17
CA LEU A 475 -27.27 -15.31 -8.55
C LEU A 475 -28.73 -15.76 -8.78
N THR A 476 -29.21 -16.75 -8.03
CA THR A 476 -30.59 -17.27 -8.11
C THR A 476 -31.20 -17.38 -6.71
N ALA A 477 -32.54 -17.51 -6.68
CA ALA A 477 -33.26 -17.76 -5.42
C ALA A 477 -32.92 -19.15 -4.81
N GLU A 478 -32.48 -20.10 -5.62
CA GLU A 478 -32.01 -21.42 -5.18
C GLU A 478 -30.63 -21.28 -4.51
N ASP A 479 -29.71 -20.58 -5.14
CA ASP A 479 -28.39 -20.28 -4.56
C ASP A 479 -28.49 -19.65 -3.18
N ILE A 480 -29.44 -18.74 -2.97
CA ILE A 480 -29.66 -18.11 -1.66
C ILE A 480 -30.13 -19.14 -0.63
N ARG A 481 -31.09 -20.04 -0.98
CA ARG A 481 -31.58 -21.08 -0.07
C ARG A 481 -30.47 -22.08 0.29
N ASP A 482 -29.70 -22.49 -0.68
CA ASP A 482 -28.59 -23.41 -0.52
C ASP A 482 -27.47 -22.80 0.34
N SER A 483 -27.14 -21.54 0.08
CA SER A 483 -26.16 -20.79 0.87
C SER A 483 -26.56 -20.65 2.34
N VAL A 484 -27.85 -20.41 2.63
CA VAL A 484 -28.36 -20.39 4.01
C VAL A 484 -28.16 -21.73 4.69
N ALA A 485 -28.45 -22.84 4.00
CA ALA A 485 -28.27 -24.19 4.55
C ALA A 485 -26.79 -24.54 4.78
N ILE A 486 -25.91 -24.19 3.83
CA ILE A 486 -24.47 -24.35 3.91
C ILE A 486 -23.87 -23.56 5.09
N PHE A 487 -24.32 -22.31 5.27
CA PHE A 487 -23.88 -21.46 6.39
C PHE A 487 -24.35 -22.01 7.74
N GLU A 488 -25.62 -22.44 7.85
CA GLU A 488 -26.16 -23.11 9.05
C GLU A 488 -25.30 -24.32 9.42
N GLU A 489 -24.97 -25.19 8.46
CA GLU A 489 -24.13 -26.37 8.67
C GLU A 489 -22.72 -25.97 9.11
N ALA A 490 -22.08 -25.01 8.42
CA ALA A 490 -20.73 -24.57 8.75
C ALA A 490 -20.65 -23.96 10.16
N ILE A 491 -21.62 -23.14 10.56
CA ILE A 491 -21.70 -22.57 11.92
C ILE A 491 -21.88 -23.69 12.96
N ASN A 492 -22.69 -24.70 12.68
CA ASN A 492 -22.91 -25.83 13.60
C ASN A 492 -21.66 -26.69 13.81
N GLN A 493 -20.73 -26.72 12.83
CA GLN A 493 -19.43 -27.40 12.94
C GLN A 493 -18.37 -26.54 13.63
N ALA A 494 -18.45 -25.21 13.50
CA ALA A 494 -17.44 -24.28 13.97
C ALA A 494 -17.49 -24.02 15.47
N GLN A 495 -16.37 -23.62 16.04
CA GLN A 495 -16.22 -23.04 17.39
C GLN A 495 -16.04 -21.53 17.33
N ILE A 496 -15.60 -21.00 16.21
CA ILE A 496 -15.34 -19.58 15.97
C ILE A 496 -16.04 -19.16 14.68
N ILE A 497 -16.65 -17.98 14.69
CA ILE A 497 -17.04 -17.27 13.46
C ILE A 497 -16.10 -16.07 13.30
N MET A 498 -15.44 -15.98 12.15
CA MET A 498 -14.67 -14.80 11.74
C MET A 498 -15.43 -14.03 10.68
N PHE A 499 -15.89 -12.83 11.01
CA PHE A 499 -16.46 -11.88 10.07
C PHE A 499 -15.31 -11.07 9.44
N PRO A 500 -14.92 -11.37 8.19
CA PRO A 500 -13.76 -10.74 7.56
C PRO A 500 -14.04 -9.31 7.13
N GLY A 501 -12.96 -8.59 6.85
CA GLY A 501 -13.01 -7.28 6.24
C GLY A 501 -13.34 -7.35 4.75
N GLY A 502 -13.50 -6.18 4.15
CA GLY A 502 -13.85 -5.97 2.75
C GLY A 502 -14.97 -4.97 2.59
N PHE A 503 -15.68 -5.07 1.48
CA PHE A 503 -16.75 -4.15 1.08
C PHE A 503 -18.00 -4.93 0.69
N SER A 504 -18.55 -5.74 1.59
CA SER A 504 -19.73 -6.56 1.30
C SER A 504 -20.92 -5.70 0.89
N ALA A 505 -21.36 -5.84 -0.36
CA ALA A 505 -22.36 -5.01 -1.05
C ALA A 505 -21.87 -3.60 -1.45
N GLY A 506 -20.58 -3.33 -1.43
CA GLY A 506 -20.00 -2.04 -1.76
C GLY A 506 -19.98 -1.06 -0.57
N ASP A 507 -19.19 0.00 -0.72
CA ASP A 507 -19.15 1.15 0.20
C ASP A 507 -20.30 2.10 -0.12
N GLU A 508 -21.50 1.71 0.28
CA GLU A 508 -22.68 2.52 0.03
C GLU A 508 -22.99 3.44 1.20
N PRO A 509 -23.56 4.64 0.93
CA PRO A 509 -23.86 5.61 1.96
C PRO A 509 -24.66 5.08 3.14
N ASP A 510 -25.47 4.05 2.96
CA ASP A 510 -26.35 3.52 3.99
C ASP A 510 -25.83 2.24 4.64
N GLY A 511 -24.56 1.99 4.51
CA GLY A 511 -24.02 0.98 5.34
C GLY A 511 -23.35 -0.19 4.72
N SER A 512 -22.09 -0.17 4.90
CA SER A 512 -21.23 -1.32 4.86
C SER A 512 -21.84 -2.48 5.66
N ALA A 513 -21.55 -3.70 5.23
CA ALA A 513 -22.02 -4.95 5.83
C ALA A 513 -23.54 -5.25 5.72
N LYS A 514 -24.24 -4.66 4.75
CA LYS A 514 -25.67 -4.97 4.51
C LYS A 514 -25.93 -6.46 4.25
N PHE A 515 -25.11 -7.10 3.44
CA PHE A 515 -25.25 -8.52 3.14
C PHE A 515 -25.06 -9.39 4.38
N PHE A 516 -24.05 -9.12 5.18
CA PHE A 516 -23.85 -9.79 6.47
C PHE A 516 -25.08 -9.64 7.35
N ALA A 517 -25.53 -8.38 7.57
CA ALA A 517 -26.66 -8.11 8.44
C ALA A 517 -27.93 -8.81 7.96
N THR A 518 -28.21 -8.79 6.67
CA THR A 518 -29.41 -9.42 6.11
C THR A 518 -29.33 -10.95 6.21
N ALA A 519 -28.22 -11.56 5.82
CA ALA A 519 -28.06 -13.01 5.85
C ALA A 519 -28.10 -13.58 7.28
N PHE A 520 -27.42 -12.90 8.23
CA PHE A 520 -27.35 -13.37 9.62
C PHE A 520 -28.62 -13.08 10.44
N GLN A 521 -29.56 -12.30 9.93
CA GLN A 521 -30.91 -12.19 10.47
C GLN A 521 -31.84 -13.31 9.99
N ASN A 522 -31.44 -14.11 8.98
CA ASN A 522 -32.20 -15.31 8.63
C ASN A 522 -32.37 -16.22 9.86
N ALA A 523 -33.58 -16.73 10.09
CA ALA A 523 -33.93 -17.47 11.32
C ALA A 523 -32.99 -18.65 11.59
N LYS A 524 -32.62 -19.44 10.58
CA LYS A 524 -31.72 -20.59 10.71
C LYS A 524 -30.30 -20.21 11.08
N ILE A 525 -29.76 -19.20 10.39
CA ILE A 525 -28.40 -18.70 10.65
C ILE A 525 -28.35 -18.04 12.04
N LYS A 526 -29.35 -17.22 12.37
CA LYS A 526 -29.46 -16.59 13.69
C LYS A 526 -29.52 -17.61 14.81
N GLU A 527 -30.33 -18.68 14.66
CA GLU A 527 -30.40 -19.78 15.64
C GLU A 527 -29.05 -20.50 15.78
N ALA A 528 -28.38 -20.81 14.68
CA ALA A 528 -27.07 -21.46 14.70
C ALA A 528 -26.00 -20.60 15.43
N VAL A 529 -25.97 -19.27 15.18
CA VAL A 529 -25.09 -18.32 15.90
C VAL A 529 -25.44 -18.28 17.40
N THR A 530 -26.72 -18.24 17.73
CA THR A 530 -27.18 -18.22 19.13
C THR A 530 -26.74 -19.48 19.88
N LYS A 531 -26.88 -20.65 19.25
CA LYS A 531 -26.41 -21.93 19.82
C LYS A 531 -24.89 -21.97 19.96
N LEU A 532 -24.16 -21.44 18.95
CA LEU A 532 -22.71 -21.36 19.02
C LEU A 532 -22.26 -20.56 20.25
N LEU A 533 -22.80 -19.37 20.44
CA LEU A 533 -22.41 -18.48 21.55
C LEU A 533 -22.92 -18.96 22.90
N ASN A 534 -24.19 -19.37 23.02
CA ASN A 534 -24.83 -19.60 24.32
C ASN A 534 -24.75 -21.05 24.81
N GLU A 535 -24.70 -22.04 23.90
CA GLU A 535 -24.69 -23.46 24.26
C GLU A 535 -23.31 -24.10 24.14
N ARG A 536 -22.48 -23.61 23.22
CA ARG A 536 -21.17 -24.20 22.90
C ARG A 536 -19.98 -23.36 23.32
N ASP A 537 -20.20 -22.25 24.06
CA ASP A 537 -19.17 -21.31 24.49
C ASP A 537 -18.30 -20.77 23.31
N GLY A 538 -18.88 -20.62 22.12
CA GLY A 538 -18.19 -20.19 20.93
C GLY A 538 -17.72 -18.75 20.99
N LEU A 539 -16.85 -18.40 20.06
CA LEU A 539 -16.29 -17.04 19.88
C LEU A 539 -16.70 -16.44 18.54
N ALA A 540 -16.78 -15.11 18.49
CA ALA A 540 -16.91 -14.36 17.24
C ALA A 540 -15.93 -13.19 17.20
N LEU A 541 -15.29 -13.02 16.03
CA LEU A 541 -14.38 -11.91 15.74
C LEU A 541 -14.86 -11.19 14.49
N GLY A 542 -14.90 -9.85 14.51
CA GLY A 542 -15.18 -9.04 13.33
C GLY A 542 -14.13 -7.96 13.17
N ILE A 543 -13.51 -7.90 11.99
CA ILE A 543 -12.50 -6.91 11.66
C ILE A 543 -12.99 -6.04 10.52
N CYS A 544 -12.89 -4.71 10.66
CA CYS A 544 -13.27 -3.70 9.66
C CYS A 544 -14.75 -3.88 9.24
N ASN A 545 -15.03 -4.33 8.01
CA ASN A 545 -16.38 -4.65 7.55
C ASN A 545 -17.07 -5.70 8.45
N GLY A 546 -16.31 -6.64 8.99
CA GLY A 546 -16.81 -7.59 9.99
C GLY A 546 -17.25 -6.92 11.30
N PHE A 547 -16.56 -5.90 11.77
CA PHE A 547 -17.01 -5.13 12.94
C PHE A 547 -18.28 -4.33 12.63
N GLN A 548 -18.37 -3.76 11.44
CA GLN A 548 -19.62 -3.12 10.97
C GLN A 548 -20.79 -4.11 10.97
N ALA A 549 -20.56 -5.36 10.57
CA ALA A 549 -21.56 -6.43 10.65
C ALA A 549 -21.96 -6.74 12.09
N LEU A 550 -20.98 -6.95 12.99
CA LEU A 550 -21.23 -7.26 14.38
C LEU A 550 -22.07 -6.17 15.09
N ILE A 551 -21.77 -4.89 14.84
CA ILE A 551 -22.48 -3.79 15.49
C ILE A 551 -23.91 -3.64 14.94
N LYS A 552 -24.10 -3.84 13.62
CA LYS A 552 -25.44 -3.82 13.00
C LYS A 552 -26.32 -4.99 13.44
N LEU A 553 -25.73 -6.13 13.70
CA LEU A 553 -26.42 -7.31 14.22
C LEU A 553 -26.72 -7.22 15.71
N GLY A 554 -26.05 -6.32 16.46
CA GLY A 554 -26.15 -6.22 17.91
C GLY A 554 -25.23 -7.17 18.66
N LEU A 555 -24.45 -8.02 17.96
CA LEU A 555 -23.48 -8.93 18.58
C LEU A 555 -22.45 -8.17 19.42
N VAL A 556 -22.12 -6.97 19.05
CA VAL A 556 -21.54 -5.96 19.93
C VAL A 556 -22.43 -4.73 19.89
N PRO A 557 -22.75 -4.07 21.01
CA PRO A 557 -22.29 -4.32 22.39
C PRO A 557 -23.15 -5.31 23.19
N TYR A 558 -24.21 -5.92 22.63
CA TYR A 558 -25.22 -6.66 23.40
C TYR A 558 -24.85 -8.15 23.63
N GLY A 559 -24.07 -8.78 22.75
CA GLY A 559 -23.70 -10.20 22.82
C GLY A 559 -24.70 -11.14 22.15
N GLU A 560 -25.72 -10.60 21.49
CA GLU A 560 -26.77 -11.37 20.79
C GLU A 560 -27.25 -10.62 19.54
N ILE A 561 -27.87 -11.36 18.60
CA ILE A 561 -28.44 -10.74 17.38
C ILE A 561 -29.76 -10.10 17.73
N VAL A 562 -29.73 -8.77 17.89
CA VAL A 562 -30.91 -7.93 18.22
C VAL A 562 -30.95 -6.72 17.28
N GLY A 563 -32.13 -6.14 17.10
CA GLY A 563 -32.26 -4.92 16.30
C GLY A 563 -31.60 -3.73 16.98
N GLN A 564 -30.99 -2.85 16.18
CA GLN A 564 -30.47 -1.58 16.65
C GLN A 564 -31.64 -0.62 16.97
N THR A 565 -31.47 0.22 17.99
CA THR A 565 -32.32 1.35 18.32
C THR A 565 -31.64 2.66 17.93
N ALA A 566 -32.36 3.77 18.01
CA ALA A 566 -31.80 5.10 17.73
C ALA A 566 -30.61 5.47 18.64
N ASP A 567 -30.56 4.90 19.84
CA ASP A 567 -29.51 5.16 20.84
C ASP A 567 -28.38 4.13 20.80
N SER A 568 -28.48 3.09 19.97
CA SER A 568 -27.45 2.06 19.88
C SER A 568 -26.12 2.62 19.34
N PRO A 569 -24.98 2.19 19.88
CA PRO A 569 -23.70 2.49 19.26
C PRO A 569 -23.64 2.03 17.81
N THR A 570 -22.96 2.78 16.97
CA THR A 570 -22.84 2.48 15.54
C THR A 570 -21.47 2.85 14.99
N LEU A 571 -21.19 2.38 13.78
CA LEU A 571 -20.07 2.83 12.94
C LEU A 571 -20.61 3.64 11.77
N THR A 572 -19.96 4.75 11.46
CA THR A 572 -20.38 5.67 10.41
C THR A 572 -19.17 6.24 9.65
N TYR A 573 -19.42 7.19 8.77
CA TYR A 573 -18.38 7.84 7.95
C TYR A 573 -17.26 8.44 8.78
N ASN A 574 -16.04 8.27 8.30
CA ASN A 574 -14.87 8.98 8.79
C ASN A 574 -15.10 10.50 8.70
N THR A 575 -14.61 11.25 9.67
CA THR A 575 -14.70 12.73 9.69
C THR A 575 -14.04 13.38 8.47
N ILE A 576 -13.00 12.76 7.91
CA ILE A 576 -12.35 13.22 6.69
C ILE A 576 -13.25 13.11 5.42
N GLY A 577 -14.35 12.37 5.50
CA GLY A 577 -15.34 12.22 4.40
C GLY A 577 -14.86 11.34 3.23
N ARG A 578 -13.85 10.50 3.42
CA ARG A 578 -13.33 9.57 2.42
C ARG A 578 -12.72 8.32 3.05
N HIS A 579 -12.39 7.36 2.19
CA HIS A 579 -11.55 6.23 2.57
C HIS A 579 -10.20 6.70 3.10
N ILE A 580 -9.69 6.03 4.14
CA ILE A 580 -8.35 6.24 4.68
C ILE A 580 -7.67 4.89 4.90
N SER A 581 -6.44 4.78 4.41
CA SER A 581 -5.58 3.62 4.60
C SER A 581 -4.23 4.04 5.13
N LYS A 582 -3.92 3.68 6.37
CA LYS A 582 -2.62 3.91 7.02
C LYS A 582 -2.40 2.96 8.20
N MET A 583 -1.16 2.88 8.67
CA MET A 583 -0.86 2.15 9.89
C MET A 583 -1.27 2.97 11.11
N VAL A 584 -2.08 2.39 12.00
CA VAL A 584 -2.61 3.06 13.19
C VAL A 584 -2.10 2.41 14.46
N TYR A 585 -1.90 3.23 15.50
CA TYR A 585 -1.48 2.78 16.81
C TYR A 585 -2.70 2.64 17.71
N THR A 586 -2.84 1.48 18.35
CA THR A 586 -3.95 1.19 19.25
C THR A 586 -3.45 0.64 20.57
N LYS A 587 -4.06 1.10 21.66
CA LYS A 587 -3.75 0.69 23.03
C LYS A 587 -4.79 -0.28 23.54
N VAL A 588 -4.36 -1.41 24.08
CA VAL A 588 -5.24 -2.38 24.75
C VAL A 588 -5.66 -1.84 26.11
N VAL A 589 -6.98 -1.63 26.31
CA VAL A 589 -7.48 -0.98 27.53
C VAL A 589 -8.32 -1.90 28.43
N THR A 590 -8.56 -3.15 27.99
CA THR A 590 -9.19 -4.19 28.81
C THR A 590 -8.51 -5.53 28.63
N ASN A 591 -8.50 -6.38 29.67
CA ASN A 591 -8.12 -7.78 29.58
C ASN A 591 -9.32 -8.74 29.78
N LYS A 592 -10.55 -8.23 29.68
CA LYS A 592 -11.77 -9.02 29.91
C LYS A 592 -12.03 -10.08 28.84
N SER A 593 -11.67 -9.77 27.61
CA SER A 593 -11.96 -10.62 26.46
C SER A 593 -11.01 -11.81 26.34
N PRO A 594 -11.51 -13.03 26.09
CA PRO A 594 -10.67 -14.17 25.71
C PRO A 594 -9.78 -13.88 24.48
N TRP A 595 -10.22 -13.03 23.57
CA TRP A 595 -9.45 -12.58 22.41
C TRP A 595 -8.17 -11.82 22.78
N LEU A 596 -8.14 -11.18 23.96
CA LEU A 596 -7.02 -10.38 24.46
C LEU A 596 -6.22 -11.08 25.56
N ALA A 597 -6.46 -12.36 25.78
CA ALA A 597 -5.82 -13.12 26.88
C ALA A 597 -4.29 -13.15 26.80
N GLN A 598 -3.70 -13.07 25.62
CA GLN A 598 -2.25 -13.01 25.41
C GLN A 598 -1.74 -11.60 25.08
N ALA A 599 -2.64 -10.59 25.01
CA ALA A 599 -2.26 -9.20 24.85
C ALA A 599 -1.92 -8.59 26.22
N GLU A 600 -0.93 -7.71 26.25
CA GLU A 600 -0.55 -6.99 27.46
C GLU A 600 -1.44 -5.76 27.65
N LEU A 601 -2.06 -5.66 28.83
CA LEU A 601 -2.92 -4.51 29.18
C LEU A 601 -2.10 -3.21 29.21
N GLY A 602 -2.55 -2.20 28.50
CA GLY A 602 -1.88 -0.90 28.38
C GLY A 602 -0.83 -0.84 27.26
N LYS A 603 -0.48 -1.96 26.63
CA LYS A 603 0.50 -2.00 25.53
C LYS A 603 -0.08 -1.44 24.23
N VAL A 604 0.79 -0.82 23.44
CA VAL A 604 0.47 -0.26 22.12
C VAL A 604 0.88 -1.25 21.03
N TYR A 605 -0.02 -1.40 20.06
CA TYR A 605 0.21 -2.19 18.87
C TYR A 605 -0.07 -1.36 17.62
N VAL A 606 0.57 -1.68 16.51
CA VAL A 606 0.38 -1.03 15.21
C VAL A 606 -0.17 -2.00 14.18
N ASN A 607 -1.29 -1.66 13.57
CA ASN A 607 -1.92 -2.47 12.53
C ASN A 607 -2.46 -1.55 11.41
N PRO A 608 -2.62 -2.04 10.18
CA PRO A 608 -3.21 -1.24 9.12
C PRO A 608 -4.70 -1.01 9.37
N ALA A 609 -5.16 0.21 9.14
CA ALA A 609 -6.56 0.57 9.00
C ALA A 609 -6.86 0.91 7.54
N SER A 610 -8.00 0.48 7.02
CA SER A 610 -8.40 0.71 5.63
C SER A 610 -9.92 0.69 5.52
N HIS A 611 -10.56 1.88 5.60
CA HIS A 611 -12.01 2.01 5.64
C HIS A 611 -12.49 3.43 5.32
N GLY A 612 -13.73 3.55 4.80
CA GLY A 612 -14.47 4.81 4.65
C GLY A 612 -15.44 5.07 5.83
N GLU A 613 -15.86 4.00 6.52
CA GLU A 613 -16.89 4.01 7.56
C GLU A 613 -16.40 3.29 8.83
N GLY A 614 -15.40 3.85 9.49
CA GLY A 614 -14.83 3.26 10.72
C GLY A 614 -15.08 4.05 11.99
N ARG A 615 -15.78 5.18 11.90
CA ARG A 615 -16.02 6.10 13.01
C ARG A 615 -17.02 5.52 13.99
N PHE A 616 -16.56 5.16 15.19
CA PHE A 616 -17.42 4.76 16.28
C PHE A 616 -18.16 5.96 16.85
N VAL A 617 -19.49 5.87 16.96
CA VAL A 617 -20.37 6.90 17.49
C VAL A 617 -21.33 6.28 18.51
N ALA A 618 -21.40 6.90 19.66
CA ALA A 618 -22.33 6.54 20.74
C ALA A 618 -22.64 7.77 21.60
N ASN A 619 -23.78 7.78 22.26
CA ASN A 619 -24.07 8.81 23.26
C ASN A 619 -23.22 8.61 24.52
N LYS A 620 -23.15 9.62 25.38
CA LYS A 620 -22.30 9.59 26.58
C LYS A 620 -22.65 8.43 27.52
N GLU A 621 -23.93 8.11 27.67
CA GLU A 621 -24.40 7.02 28.54
C GLU A 621 -23.81 5.65 28.06
N TRP A 622 -23.82 5.40 26.75
CA TRP A 622 -23.21 4.21 26.19
C TRP A 622 -21.69 4.19 26.35
N ILE A 623 -21.02 5.33 26.14
CA ILE A 623 -19.57 5.41 26.32
C ILE A 623 -19.21 5.08 27.77
N ASP A 624 -19.85 5.74 28.74
CA ASP A 624 -19.63 5.50 30.17
C ASP A 624 -19.89 4.03 30.54
N LYS A 625 -20.97 3.44 30.03
CA LYS A 625 -21.33 2.04 30.25
C LYS A 625 -20.29 1.07 29.66
N LEU A 626 -19.82 1.31 28.43
CA LEU A 626 -18.82 0.46 27.79
C LEU A 626 -17.50 0.44 28.58
N PHE A 627 -17.04 1.60 29.06
CA PHE A 627 -15.84 1.67 29.92
C PHE A 627 -16.06 1.00 31.28
N ALA A 628 -17.19 1.28 31.94
CA ALA A 628 -17.52 0.69 33.23
C ALA A 628 -17.62 -0.84 33.21
N ASN A 629 -18.10 -1.39 32.10
CA ASN A 629 -18.22 -2.83 31.89
C ASN A 629 -16.95 -3.50 31.34
N GLY A 630 -15.90 -2.75 31.03
CA GLY A 630 -14.68 -3.25 30.38
C GLY A 630 -14.93 -3.75 28.96
N GLN A 631 -15.92 -3.21 28.26
CA GLN A 631 -16.27 -3.56 26.88
C GLN A 631 -15.49 -2.75 25.83
N VAL A 632 -14.80 -1.67 26.20
CA VAL A 632 -13.84 -1.01 25.32
C VAL A 632 -12.58 -1.87 25.26
N ALA A 633 -12.29 -2.41 24.09
CA ALA A 633 -11.16 -3.31 23.89
C ALA A 633 -9.87 -2.53 23.63
N THR A 634 -9.93 -1.63 22.68
CA THR A 634 -8.79 -0.85 22.18
C THR A 634 -9.19 0.60 21.90
N GLN A 635 -8.23 1.50 22.08
CA GLN A 635 -8.36 2.93 21.75
C GLN A 635 -7.22 3.37 20.84
N TYR A 636 -7.50 4.29 19.92
CA TYR A 636 -6.46 4.97 19.12
C TYR A 636 -5.56 5.80 20.02
N CYS A 637 -4.27 5.76 19.77
CA CYS A 637 -3.27 6.46 20.58
C CYS A 637 -2.08 6.94 19.75
N ASP A 638 -1.28 7.82 20.35
CA ASP A 638 0.02 8.21 19.80
C ASP A 638 1.10 7.13 20.01
N LEU A 639 2.31 7.40 19.55
CA LEU A 639 3.48 6.51 19.68
C LEU A 639 3.86 6.21 21.14
N ASN A 640 3.45 7.05 22.09
CA ASN A 640 3.75 6.92 23.51
C ASN A 640 2.61 6.24 24.29
N GLY A 641 1.53 5.86 23.61
CA GLY A 641 0.35 5.25 24.22
C GLY A 641 -0.60 6.25 24.88
N ASN A 642 -0.47 7.54 24.57
CA ASN A 642 -1.46 8.53 24.99
C ASN A 642 -2.63 8.47 24.03
N VAL A 643 -3.81 8.19 24.56
CA VAL A 643 -5.05 8.18 23.75
C VAL A 643 -5.31 9.60 23.27
N SER A 644 -5.65 9.73 21.99
CA SER A 644 -5.77 11.03 21.32
C SER A 644 -7.02 11.11 20.48
N MET A 645 -7.64 12.28 20.46
CA MET A 645 -8.71 12.65 19.54
C MET A 645 -8.19 13.33 18.27
N ASP A 646 -6.90 13.69 18.22
CA ASP A 646 -6.28 14.20 16.99
C ASP A 646 -6.34 13.13 15.89
N GLU A 647 -6.88 13.51 14.74
CA GLU A 647 -7.06 12.61 13.60
C GLU A 647 -5.75 12.14 12.95
N GLU A 648 -4.60 12.69 13.33
CA GLU A 648 -3.31 12.05 13.04
C GLU A 648 -3.26 10.62 13.59
N TRP A 649 -3.84 10.39 14.77
CA TRP A 649 -3.85 9.13 15.49
C TRP A 649 -5.22 8.44 15.47
N ASN A 650 -6.30 9.20 15.71
CA ASN A 650 -7.69 8.75 15.66
C ASN A 650 -8.28 8.99 14.27
N VAL A 651 -7.79 8.23 13.32
CA VAL A 651 -7.86 8.45 11.86
C VAL A 651 -9.27 8.58 11.28
N ASN A 652 -10.29 8.17 12.02
CA ASN A 652 -11.69 8.20 11.59
C ASN A 652 -12.58 9.12 12.45
N GLY A 653 -12.01 9.74 13.49
CA GLY A 653 -12.74 10.62 14.40
C GLY A 653 -13.66 9.89 15.37
N SER A 654 -13.36 8.64 15.73
CA SER A 654 -14.15 7.84 16.69
C SER A 654 -14.30 8.52 18.03
N TYR A 655 -15.51 8.48 18.60
CA TYR A 655 -15.80 9.02 19.92
C TYR A 655 -14.97 8.30 20.99
N ALA A 656 -14.45 9.07 21.95
CA ALA A 656 -13.52 8.61 22.98
C ALA A 656 -12.34 7.80 22.42
N ALA A 657 -11.95 8.04 21.17
CA ALA A 657 -10.91 7.32 20.43
C ALA A 657 -11.10 5.78 20.42
N ILE A 658 -12.34 5.29 20.58
CA ILE A 658 -12.64 3.85 20.59
C ILE A 658 -12.37 3.24 19.23
N GLU A 659 -11.47 2.23 19.18
CA GLU A 659 -11.14 1.48 17.98
C GLU A 659 -11.85 0.13 17.91
N GLY A 660 -12.06 -0.51 19.08
CA GLY A 660 -12.71 -1.80 19.18
C GLY A 660 -13.50 -1.97 20.47
N ILE A 661 -14.58 -2.78 20.41
CA ILE A 661 -15.45 -3.10 21.54
C ILE A 661 -15.78 -4.59 21.60
N THR A 662 -16.20 -5.05 22.77
CA THR A 662 -16.60 -6.45 23.00
C THR A 662 -18.06 -6.59 23.40
N SER A 663 -18.57 -7.85 23.35
CA SER A 663 -19.80 -8.24 24.07
C SER A 663 -19.60 -8.12 25.58
N PRO A 664 -20.71 -8.14 26.38
CA PRO A 664 -20.61 -8.03 27.84
C PRO A 664 -19.74 -9.10 28.51
N ASP A 665 -19.67 -10.28 27.94
CA ASP A 665 -18.84 -11.42 28.42
C ASP A 665 -17.46 -11.50 27.73
N GLY A 666 -17.19 -10.61 26.77
CA GLY A 666 -15.92 -10.54 26.05
C GLY A 666 -15.73 -11.55 24.93
N ARG A 667 -16.67 -12.46 24.66
CA ARG A 667 -16.52 -13.53 23.66
C ARG A 667 -16.67 -13.06 22.20
N VAL A 668 -17.37 -11.96 21.99
CA VAL A 668 -17.43 -11.30 20.67
C VAL A 668 -16.55 -10.08 20.72
N LEU A 669 -15.66 -9.93 19.75
CA LEU A 669 -14.77 -8.76 19.58
C LEU A 669 -14.97 -8.17 18.20
N GLY A 670 -15.22 -6.86 18.14
CA GLY A 670 -15.18 -6.06 16.91
C GLY A 670 -14.10 -5.00 16.99
N LYS A 671 -13.31 -4.83 15.91
CA LYS A 671 -12.27 -3.81 15.80
C LYS A 671 -12.06 -3.37 14.35
N MET A 672 -11.55 -2.15 14.15
CA MET A 672 -11.38 -1.61 12.80
C MET A 672 -10.04 -1.94 12.16
N ALA A 673 -8.94 -1.92 12.92
CA ALA A 673 -7.62 -2.19 12.38
C ALA A 673 -7.38 -3.70 12.12
N HIS A 674 -6.74 -3.99 10.99
CA HIS A 674 -6.55 -5.34 10.45
C HIS A 674 -5.38 -6.08 11.11
N SER A 675 -5.63 -6.76 12.21
CA SER A 675 -4.61 -7.56 12.93
C SER A 675 -4.23 -8.87 12.20
N GLU A 676 -5.00 -9.31 11.20
CA GLU A 676 -4.70 -10.44 10.33
C GLU A 676 -3.60 -10.11 9.30
N ARG A 677 -3.46 -8.83 8.93
CA ARG A 677 -2.51 -8.38 7.91
C ARG A 677 -1.11 -8.17 8.48
N ARG A 678 -0.54 -9.22 9.00
CA ARG A 678 0.80 -9.25 9.59
C ARG A 678 1.59 -10.47 9.14
N GLY A 679 2.90 -10.41 9.26
CA GLY A 679 3.76 -11.53 8.93
C GLY A 679 5.23 -11.16 9.01
N ASP A 680 6.07 -12.14 8.75
CA ASP A 680 7.51 -11.95 8.69
C ASP A 680 7.88 -10.97 7.55
N ALA A 681 8.57 -9.88 7.89
CA ALA A 681 8.90 -8.74 7.04
C ALA A 681 7.71 -7.93 6.47
N VAL A 682 6.46 -8.19 6.88
CA VAL A 682 5.32 -7.35 6.47
C VAL A 682 5.41 -6.01 7.19
N ALA A 683 5.24 -4.91 6.43
CA ALA A 683 5.35 -3.53 6.91
C ALA A 683 6.65 -3.29 7.72
N MET A 684 7.79 -3.77 7.20
CA MET A 684 9.07 -3.71 7.91
C MET A 684 9.60 -2.29 8.13
N ASN A 685 9.14 -1.32 7.34
CA ASN A 685 9.46 0.09 7.49
C ASN A 685 8.58 0.83 8.51
N ILE A 686 7.71 0.12 9.25
CA ILE A 686 6.82 0.69 10.27
C ILE A 686 7.32 0.35 11.66
N TYR A 687 7.42 1.37 12.52
CA TYR A 687 7.84 1.22 13.89
C TYR A 687 6.69 0.69 14.78
N GLY A 688 7.00 -0.27 15.65
CA GLY A 688 6.08 -0.78 16.67
C GLY A 688 5.78 -2.26 16.54
N GLU A 689 5.11 -2.80 17.57
CA GLU A 689 4.69 -4.20 17.64
C GLU A 689 3.39 -4.40 16.86
N GLN A 690 3.37 -5.32 15.90
CA GLN A 690 2.19 -5.60 15.07
C GLN A 690 1.34 -6.76 15.63
N ASP A 691 1.91 -7.63 16.45
CA ASP A 691 1.28 -8.88 16.85
C ASP A 691 0.57 -8.78 18.23
N ILE A 692 -0.70 -8.40 18.18
CA ILE A 692 -1.59 -8.33 19.35
C ILE A 692 -2.04 -9.71 19.88
N LYS A 693 -1.69 -10.81 19.20
CA LYS A 693 -2.02 -12.21 19.62
C LYS A 693 -3.51 -12.55 19.70
N ILE A 694 -4.39 -11.86 18.98
CA ILE A 694 -5.83 -12.14 19.06
C ILE A 694 -6.18 -13.51 18.51
N PHE A 695 -5.58 -13.95 17.41
CA PHE A 695 -5.85 -15.25 16.79
C PHE A 695 -5.37 -16.41 17.66
N GLU A 696 -4.16 -16.29 18.19
CA GLU A 696 -3.58 -17.25 19.12
C GLU A 696 -4.40 -17.33 20.41
N SER A 697 -4.87 -16.19 20.93
CA SER A 697 -5.74 -16.14 22.12
C SER A 697 -7.07 -16.82 21.87
N GLY A 698 -7.72 -16.54 20.74
CA GLY A 698 -8.99 -17.15 20.36
C GLY A 698 -8.88 -18.68 20.21
N VAL A 699 -7.80 -19.17 19.59
CA VAL A 699 -7.54 -20.61 19.45
C VAL A 699 -7.22 -21.26 20.81
N ALA A 700 -6.40 -20.59 21.63
CA ALA A 700 -6.01 -21.09 22.96
C ALA A 700 -7.20 -21.18 23.93
N TYR A 701 -8.24 -20.36 23.76
CA TYR A 701 -9.46 -20.38 24.56
C TYR A 701 -10.14 -21.76 24.57
N PHE A 702 -10.05 -22.53 23.48
CA PHE A 702 -10.64 -23.85 23.36
C PHE A 702 -9.71 -25.00 23.82
N LYS A 703 -8.45 -24.73 24.12
CA LYS A 703 -7.45 -25.73 24.59
C LYS A 703 -7.30 -25.78 26.13
#